data_81227e3a82bb80349db9c86332192d3f
#
_entry.id   81227e3a82bb80349db9c86332192d3f
#
_cell.length_a   1.000
_cell.length_b   1.000
_cell.length_c   1.000
_cell.angle_alpha   90.00
_cell.angle_beta   90.00
_cell.angle_gamma   90.00
#
_symmetry.space_group_name_H-M   'P 1'
#
loop_
_entity.id
_entity.type
_entity.pdbx_description
1 polymer ?
#
loop_
_entity_poly.entity_id
_entity_poly.type
_entity_poly.pdbx_seq_one_letter_code
_entity_poly.pdbx_strand_id
1 'polypeptide(L)'
;MWLTVKDGKLIDVEGDAEHSITNGRLCMRALDLPEIVHSPKRIVHPMKRDPKDRGKDTWEQISWDEAFDLICGKVNYFKEQYGNESILVFGGTGREACIYYYPLAFSTLQTPNVCYAQSGWSCYGPRCSVTDYILGAGYPEIDYAGYFADRFDNPEFELPKYVVCWGKIPLVSNADGLFGHALIDMMKLGTRIIVIDPRITWLGAMEGNINLQVKPGTDAAIGLALANVIIGEDLYDHEFVEKWCFGFDEFAERCLDYTPEVVEQISWAPAEQIRKVARLMAQKPVSIAWGLAVDQNPNGTQVGHITIALQAITGNIDIPGGLTLGPPSALLGKWRMETRKDLAADLWDKRLGSGEYPALSNAMATTHPDMTLDTLETDLPYKIHMIWFNSSNLLAPTCSAAPIRWHDAFLRTDFNVVQDLVMTPTAMAAADVFLPLPTVAEHDGIVITHYGRNTVFLGAMNEALRVGETKSDVEICIEFGKRLNDAGPDGSSTWDIFKGDDRHEFVPNFFSAQTQGELGFDFDELRKIGLYQPGYSYRKYEKGELRFDGEPGFNTVTGLVELYSTLFEAWGEDPLPFYEEPRWSPVSHPELADKYPYMMTSGAREYNTFHSEHRMFPTLRHFRDFPDIEIHPDTAAAHGIKEGDWVEVENPFGRARQKAHLVITIDPRVVHCRHGWWYPEQEGEEPNLFGVWKSNVNNLVPHFDIGQLGFGAGFKSVFCSITKVDDLHGLKVKKSLDIIKERDALNAQEGVEINFERSDLHAAHRVH
;
A
#
# COMPACT_ATOMS: atom_id res chain seq x y z
N MET A 1 3.85 -17.44 -13.12
CA MET A 1 5.24 -17.41 -13.64
C MET A 1 5.91 -18.74 -13.40
N TRP A 2 6.84 -19.11 -14.27
CA TRP A 2 7.66 -20.32 -14.19
C TRP A 2 9.04 -19.94 -13.66
N LEU A 3 9.57 -20.73 -12.74
CA LEU A 3 10.89 -20.55 -12.15
C LEU A 3 11.77 -21.75 -12.55
N THR A 4 12.92 -21.47 -13.17
CA THR A 4 13.88 -22.51 -13.55
C THR A 4 15.02 -22.56 -12.53
N VAL A 5 15.13 -23.66 -11.82
CA VAL A 5 16.21 -23.92 -10.84
C VAL A 5 17.17 -24.97 -11.37
N LYS A 6 18.47 -24.66 -11.36
CA LYS A 6 19.55 -25.57 -11.74
C LYS A 6 20.64 -25.56 -10.67
N ASP A 7 21.03 -26.74 -10.22
CA ASP A 7 22.09 -26.93 -9.20
C ASP A 7 21.86 -26.05 -7.92
N GLY A 8 20.59 -25.95 -7.49
CA GLY A 8 20.18 -25.15 -6.33
C GLY A 8 20.16 -23.63 -6.56
N LYS A 9 20.33 -23.17 -7.80
CA LYS A 9 20.27 -21.74 -8.16
C LYS A 9 19.06 -21.46 -9.03
N LEU A 10 18.34 -20.38 -8.73
CA LEU A 10 17.33 -19.80 -9.61
C LEU A 10 18.04 -19.10 -10.76
N ILE A 11 17.86 -19.60 -11.98
CA ILE A 11 18.59 -19.11 -13.16
C ILE A 11 17.70 -18.37 -14.15
N ASP A 12 16.39 -18.60 -14.14
CA ASP A 12 15.48 -17.94 -15.06
C ASP A 12 14.06 -17.81 -14.49
N VAL A 13 13.33 -16.81 -14.99
CA VAL A 13 11.93 -16.52 -14.66
C VAL A 13 11.18 -16.19 -15.93
N GLU A 14 10.16 -16.97 -16.25
CA GLU A 14 9.29 -16.78 -17.40
C GLU A 14 7.85 -16.51 -16.97
N GLY A 15 7.15 -15.69 -17.76
CA GLY A 15 5.71 -15.50 -17.59
C GLY A 15 4.91 -16.69 -18.05
N ASP A 16 3.86 -17.01 -17.34
CA ASP A 16 2.91 -18.04 -17.74
C ASP A 16 1.99 -17.52 -18.84
N ALA A 17 2.16 -18.01 -20.06
CA ALA A 17 1.38 -17.59 -21.22
C ALA A 17 -0.10 -18.02 -21.13
N GLU A 18 -0.40 -19.06 -20.35
CA GLU A 18 -1.77 -19.56 -20.14
C GLU A 18 -2.52 -18.77 -19.05
N HIS A 19 -1.81 -17.93 -18.29
CA HIS A 19 -2.44 -17.10 -17.26
C HIS A 19 -3.37 -16.05 -17.89
N SER A 20 -4.67 -16.21 -17.72
CA SER A 20 -5.73 -15.45 -18.42
C SER A 20 -5.62 -13.93 -18.32
N ILE A 21 -5.06 -13.39 -17.23
CA ILE A 21 -4.96 -11.94 -17.03
C ILE A 21 -3.63 -11.40 -17.54
N THR A 22 -2.53 -12.05 -17.24
CA THR A 22 -1.19 -11.52 -17.56
C THR A 22 -0.69 -11.93 -18.94
N ASN A 23 -1.17 -13.07 -19.48
CA ASN A 23 -0.77 -13.60 -20.77
C ASN A 23 0.76 -13.64 -20.94
N GLY A 24 1.47 -14.17 -19.94
CA GLY A 24 2.93 -14.25 -19.94
C GLY A 24 3.67 -12.95 -19.61
N ARG A 25 2.98 -11.85 -19.35
CA ARG A 25 3.62 -10.56 -19.00
C ARG A 25 4.06 -10.56 -17.53
N LEU A 26 5.28 -10.10 -17.29
CA LEU A 26 5.87 -9.94 -15.95
C LEU A 26 6.34 -8.50 -15.75
N CYS A 27 6.39 -8.06 -14.50
CA CYS A 27 7.04 -6.81 -14.15
C CYS A 27 8.56 -7.00 -14.05
N MET A 28 9.31 -5.90 -14.12
CA MET A 28 10.77 -5.92 -14.06
C MET A 28 11.31 -6.57 -12.78
N ARG A 29 10.62 -6.39 -11.66
CA ARG A 29 11.00 -6.98 -10.36
C ARG A 29 10.91 -8.51 -10.37
N ALA A 30 9.90 -9.05 -11.04
CA ALA A 30 9.77 -10.50 -11.22
C ALA A 30 10.89 -11.06 -12.13
N LEU A 31 11.24 -10.34 -13.20
CA LEU A 31 12.34 -10.73 -14.10
C LEU A 31 13.71 -10.68 -13.41
N ASP A 32 13.87 -9.83 -12.39
CA ASP A 32 15.11 -9.69 -11.63
C ASP A 32 15.17 -10.62 -10.40
N LEU A 33 14.20 -11.49 -10.22
CA LEU A 33 14.12 -12.40 -9.07
C LEU A 33 15.38 -13.27 -8.86
N PRO A 34 16.08 -13.76 -9.91
CA PRO A 34 17.37 -14.45 -9.73
C PRO A 34 18.42 -13.59 -9.02
N GLU A 35 18.54 -12.31 -9.38
CA GLU A 35 19.45 -11.37 -8.71
C GLU A 35 19.01 -11.12 -7.25
N ILE A 36 17.69 -11.01 -7.02
CA ILE A 36 17.14 -10.79 -5.67
C ILE A 36 17.42 -12.00 -4.77
N VAL A 37 17.14 -13.21 -5.25
CA VAL A 37 17.32 -14.48 -4.50
C VAL A 37 18.78 -14.72 -4.11
N HIS A 38 19.70 -14.44 -5.03
CA HIS A 38 21.14 -14.70 -4.82
C HIS A 38 21.96 -13.48 -4.45
N SER A 39 21.31 -12.37 -4.12
CA SER A 39 22.00 -11.14 -3.72
C SER A 39 22.88 -11.35 -2.48
N PRO A 40 24.14 -10.90 -2.49
CA PRO A 40 24.99 -10.91 -1.31
C PRO A 40 24.52 -9.91 -0.21
N LYS A 41 23.55 -9.06 -0.52
CA LYS A 41 22.91 -8.15 0.45
C LYS A 41 21.83 -8.83 1.28
N ARG A 42 21.42 -10.05 0.93
CA ARG A 42 20.45 -10.80 1.73
C ARG A 42 21.08 -11.30 3.02
N ILE A 43 20.28 -11.23 4.08
CA ILE A 43 20.60 -11.86 5.35
C ILE A 43 19.91 -13.22 5.34
N VAL A 44 20.67 -14.28 5.54
CA VAL A 44 20.20 -15.68 5.41
C VAL A 44 20.38 -16.52 6.66
N HIS A 45 20.84 -15.91 7.75
CA HIS A 45 20.97 -16.50 9.09
C HIS A 45 20.45 -15.53 10.13
N PRO A 46 19.88 -16.02 11.26
CA PRO A 46 19.54 -15.16 12.39
C PRO A 46 20.77 -14.45 12.95
N MET A 47 20.59 -13.23 13.40
CA MET A 47 21.66 -12.43 13.99
C MET A 47 21.15 -11.70 15.23
N LYS A 48 22.06 -11.44 16.18
CA LYS A 48 21.81 -10.60 17.36
C LYS A 48 22.89 -9.55 17.54
N ARG A 49 22.59 -8.52 18.32
CA ARG A 49 23.55 -7.57 18.88
C ARG A 49 23.09 -7.07 20.26
N ASP A 50 23.97 -6.47 21.01
CA ASP A 50 23.63 -5.83 22.30
C ASP A 50 22.74 -4.57 21.99
N PRO A 51 21.65 -4.33 22.73
CA PRO A 51 20.82 -3.14 22.56
C PRO A 51 21.57 -1.79 22.64
N LYS A 52 22.67 -1.74 23.42
CA LYS A 52 23.52 -0.53 23.47
C LYS A 52 24.31 -0.24 22.19
N ASP A 53 24.39 -1.21 21.29
CA ASP A 53 25.09 -1.12 20.00
C ASP A 53 24.12 -0.92 18.82
N ARG A 54 22.84 -0.58 19.08
CA ARG A 54 21.91 -0.16 18.04
C ARG A 54 22.54 0.95 17.19
N GLY A 55 22.33 0.90 15.88
CA GLY A 55 22.95 1.81 14.93
C GLY A 55 24.38 1.44 14.51
N LYS A 56 24.99 0.37 15.06
CA LYS A 56 26.32 -0.11 14.67
C LYS A 56 26.24 -1.49 13.99
N ASP A 57 27.18 -1.77 13.11
CA ASP A 57 27.30 -3.06 12.41
C ASP A 57 28.08 -4.09 13.24
N THR A 58 27.60 -4.38 14.46
CA THR A 58 28.21 -5.29 15.44
C THR A 58 27.43 -6.61 15.58
N TRP A 59 26.93 -7.12 14.45
CA TRP A 59 26.11 -8.30 14.41
C TRP A 59 26.88 -9.60 14.65
N GLU A 60 26.30 -10.48 15.47
CA GLU A 60 26.73 -11.85 15.70
C GLU A 60 25.70 -12.82 15.11
N GLN A 61 26.14 -13.72 14.25
CA GLN A 61 25.29 -14.81 13.75
C GLN A 61 24.97 -15.78 14.88
N ILE A 62 23.71 -16.18 15.00
CA ILE A 62 23.22 -17.15 15.99
C ILE A 62 22.39 -18.25 15.30
N SER A 63 22.11 -19.32 16.03
CA SER A 63 21.17 -20.35 15.58
C SER A 63 19.71 -19.88 15.76
N TRP A 64 18.78 -20.53 15.06
CA TRP A 64 17.35 -20.31 15.30
C TRP A 64 16.93 -20.67 16.72
N ASP A 65 17.47 -21.75 17.31
CA ASP A 65 17.15 -22.13 18.69
C ASP A 65 17.58 -21.05 19.68
N GLU A 66 18.77 -20.47 19.48
CA GLU A 66 19.23 -19.35 20.31
C GLU A 66 18.35 -18.10 20.11
N ALA A 67 17.92 -17.81 18.87
CA ALA A 67 17.00 -16.71 18.60
C ALA A 67 15.64 -16.93 19.27
N PHE A 68 15.09 -18.15 19.19
CA PHE A 68 13.84 -18.49 19.85
C PHE A 68 13.94 -18.36 21.38
N ASP A 69 14.97 -18.93 21.99
CA ASP A 69 15.16 -18.88 23.43
C ASP A 69 15.29 -17.43 23.94
N LEU A 70 16.06 -16.62 23.24
CA LEU A 70 16.25 -15.19 23.57
C LEU A 70 14.94 -14.42 23.47
N ILE A 71 14.24 -14.54 22.35
CA ILE A 71 13.02 -13.78 22.10
C ILE A 71 11.88 -14.25 23.02
N CYS A 72 11.66 -15.57 23.14
CA CYS A 72 10.63 -16.09 24.05
C CYS A 72 10.87 -15.70 25.49
N GLY A 73 12.14 -15.72 25.93
CA GLY A 73 12.52 -15.25 27.26
C GLY A 73 12.16 -13.77 27.48
N LYS A 74 12.40 -12.90 26.49
CA LYS A 74 12.04 -11.48 26.54
C LYS A 74 10.52 -11.27 26.51
N VAL A 75 9.81 -11.95 25.64
CA VAL A 75 8.34 -11.88 25.54
C VAL A 75 7.70 -12.25 26.88
N ASN A 76 8.08 -13.40 27.46
CA ASN A 76 7.55 -13.84 28.75
C ASN A 76 7.86 -12.85 29.86
N TYR A 77 9.10 -12.35 29.93
CA TYR A 77 9.52 -11.33 30.90
C TYR A 77 8.65 -10.07 30.81
N PHE A 78 8.47 -9.50 29.60
CA PHE A 78 7.70 -8.26 29.44
C PHE A 78 6.21 -8.47 29.76
N LYS A 79 5.62 -9.59 29.34
CA LYS A 79 4.26 -9.93 29.69
C LYS A 79 4.05 -10.04 31.20
N GLU A 80 4.96 -10.72 31.90
CA GLU A 80 4.88 -10.92 33.34
C GLU A 80 5.07 -9.62 34.13
N GLN A 81 6.01 -8.76 33.70
CA GLN A 81 6.34 -7.54 34.43
C GLN A 81 5.45 -6.35 34.09
N TYR A 82 4.98 -6.24 32.84
CA TYR A 82 4.36 -5.01 32.34
C TYR A 82 3.01 -5.24 31.64
N GLY A 83 2.59 -6.49 31.45
CA GLY A 83 1.39 -6.84 30.73
C GLY A 83 1.59 -7.03 29.21
N ASN A 84 0.64 -7.70 28.58
CA ASN A 84 0.71 -8.06 27.17
C ASN A 84 0.67 -6.83 26.26
N GLU A 85 0.01 -5.74 26.69
CA GLU A 85 -0.06 -4.47 26.01
C GLU A 85 1.29 -3.75 25.85
N SER A 86 2.31 -4.18 26.60
CA SER A 86 3.67 -3.60 26.54
C SER A 86 4.45 -4.03 25.28
N ILE A 87 3.88 -4.90 24.45
CA ILE A 87 4.46 -5.39 23.20
C ILE A 87 3.71 -4.79 22.02
N LEU A 88 4.43 -4.37 20.98
CA LEU A 88 3.89 -3.79 19.76
C LEU A 88 4.40 -4.55 18.53
N VAL A 89 3.54 -4.85 17.57
CA VAL A 89 3.90 -5.42 16.27
C VAL A 89 3.69 -4.39 15.17
N PHE A 90 4.74 -4.08 14.41
CA PHE A 90 4.59 -3.33 13.16
C PHE A 90 4.41 -4.29 11.99
N GLY A 91 3.36 -4.09 11.20
CA GLY A 91 3.09 -4.87 10.01
C GLY A 91 3.45 -4.13 8.73
N GLY A 92 4.12 -4.84 7.80
CA GLY A 92 4.26 -4.42 6.41
C GLY A 92 3.10 -4.95 5.55
N THR A 93 2.96 -4.45 4.32
CA THR A 93 1.90 -4.87 3.39
C THR A 93 2.42 -5.75 2.25
N GLY A 94 3.72 -6.01 2.21
CA GLY A 94 4.34 -6.84 1.19
C GLY A 94 4.20 -8.33 1.46
N ARG A 95 4.34 -9.16 0.44
CA ARG A 95 4.29 -10.63 0.48
C ARG A 95 3.04 -11.14 1.21
N GLU A 96 3.19 -12.23 1.97
CA GLU A 96 2.19 -12.76 2.88
C GLU A 96 2.20 -12.12 4.27
N ALA A 97 3.11 -11.19 4.55
CA ALA A 97 3.23 -10.54 5.85
C ALA A 97 1.89 -10.01 6.36
N CYS A 98 1.07 -9.43 5.47
CA CYS A 98 -0.25 -8.92 5.83
C CYS A 98 -1.25 -10.00 6.27
N ILE A 99 -0.96 -11.29 6.05
CA ILE A 99 -1.78 -12.40 6.54
C ILE A 99 -1.35 -12.77 7.96
N TYR A 100 -0.06 -12.74 8.27
CA TYR A 100 0.49 -13.35 9.47
C TYR A 100 0.81 -12.38 10.62
N TYR A 101 1.01 -11.08 10.41
CA TYR A 101 1.33 -10.18 11.52
C TYR A 101 0.16 -10.00 12.53
N TYR A 102 -1.10 -10.13 12.11
CA TYR A 102 -2.23 -10.18 13.05
C TYR A 102 -2.19 -11.43 13.94
N PRO A 103 -2.11 -12.65 13.38
CA PRO A 103 -1.94 -13.85 14.19
C PRO A 103 -0.64 -13.82 15.02
N LEU A 104 0.45 -13.28 14.52
CA LEU A 104 1.67 -13.08 15.31
C LEU A 104 1.38 -12.23 16.56
N ALA A 105 0.68 -11.12 16.39
CA ALA A 105 0.33 -10.27 17.52
C ALA A 105 -0.71 -10.90 18.43
N PHE A 106 -1.86 -11.34 17.88
CA PHE A 106 -3.02 -11.73 18.67
C PHE A 106 -2.91 -13.14 19.26
N SER A 107 -2.38 -14.10 18.49
CA SER A 107 -2.27 -15.49 18.91
C SER A 107 -0.91 -15.82 19.51
N THR A 108 0.19 -15.47 18.82
CA THR A 108 1.56 -15.81 19.28
C THR A 108 2.00 -14.92 20.43
N LEU A 109 1.98 -13.62 20.24
CA LEU A 109 2.42 -12.64 21.25
C LEU A 109 1.32 -12.25 22.23
N GLN A 110 0.06 -12.48 21.89
CA GLN A 110 -1.12 -12.12 22.67
C GLN A 110 -1.16 -10.65 23.09
N THR A 111 -0.71 -9.76 22.21
CA THR A 111 -0.79 -8.30 22.37
C THR A 111 -1.90 -7.71 21.51
N PRO A 112 -2.63 -6.68 22.00
CA PRO A 112 -3.64 -5.99 21.20
C PRO A 112 -3.00 -5.02 20.19
N ASN A 113 -1.71 -4.68 20.35
CA ASN A 113 -1.06 -3.61 19.62
C ASN A 113 -0.43 -4.08 18.32
N VAL A 114 -1.15 -3.87 17.24
CA VAL A 114 -0.67 -4.03 15.87
C VAL A 114 -0.73 -2.69 15.16
N CYS A 115 0.36 -2.22 14.60
CA CYS A 115 0.44 -0.96 13.89
C CYS A 115 0.85 -1.16 12.42
N TYR A 116 0.07 -0.61 11.52
CA TYR A 116 0.54 -0.20 10.20
C TYR A 116 1.10 1.21 10.33
N ALA A 117 2.36 1.44 10.33
CA ALA A 117 2.90 2.78 10.48
C ALA A 117 2.64 3.66 9.25
N GLN A 118 1.39 4.04 9.08
CA GLN A 118 0.88 4.87 7.99
C GLN A 118 0.07 6.00 8.61
N SER A 119 0.70 7.17 8.82
CA SER A 119 0.05 8.31 9.45
C SER A 119 -1.32 8.57 8.85
N GLY A 120 -2.30 8.81 9.69
CA GLY A 120 -3.70 8.97 9.29
C GLY A 120 -4.27 7.77 8.52
N TRP A 121 -3.73 6.56 8.72
CA TRP A 121 -4.22 5.40 7.95
C TRP A 121 -4.33 5.66 6.44
N SER A 122 -3.41 6.45 5.90
CA SER A 122 -3.46 7.04 4.56
C SER A 122 -3.16 6.08 3.40
N CYS A 123 -3.40 4.77 3.61
CA CYS A 123 -3.34 3.76 2.56
C CYS A 123 -4.65 2.97 2.44
N TYR A 124 -5.30 2.66 3.57
CA TYR A 124 -6.51 1.83 3.60
C TYR A 124 -7.71 2.50 4.30
N GLY A 125 -7.51 3.59 5.03
CA GLY A 125 -8.59 4.29 5.70
C GLY A 125 -9.75 4.62 4.76
N PRO A 126 -9.58 5.55 3.81
CA PRO A 126 -10.63 5.91 2.86
C PRO A 126 -11.07 4.77 1.95
N ARG A 127 -10.13 4.07 1.31
CA ARG A 127 -10.48 3.06 0.30
C ARG A 127 -11.02 1.74 0.85
N CYS A 128 -10.79 1.44 2.10
CA CYS A 128 -11.30 0.21 2.71
C CYS A 128 -12.35 0.50 3.77
N SER A 129 -12.03 1.39 4.73
CA SER A 129 -12.89 1.59 5.88
C SER A 129 -14.06 2.52 5.58
N VAL A 130 -13.80 3.68 4.94
CA VAL A 130 -14.89 4.59 4.57
C VAL A 130 -15.85 3.92 3.57
N THR A 131 -15.30 3.23 2.55
CA THR A 131 -16.17 2.50 1.59
C THR A 131 -16.95 1.37 2.27
N ASP A 132 -16.38 0.73 3.28
CA ASP A 132 -17.09 -0.29 4.06
C ASP A 132 -18.27 0.30 4.84
N TYR A 133 -18.11 1.49 5.40
CA TYR A 133 -19.17 2.14 6.18
C TYR A 133 -20.34 2.62 5.30
N ILE A 134 -20.06 3.20 4.13
CA ILE A 134 -21.07 3.83 3.28
C ILE A 134 -21.62 2.93 2.18
N LEU A 135 -20.89 1.87 1.82
CA LEU A 135 -21.27 0.91 0.76
C LEU A 135 -21.46 -0.51 1.28
N GLY A 136 -21.01 -0.80 2.49
CA GLY A 136 -21.03 -2.14 3.06
C GLY A 136 -20.01 -3.11 2.44
N ALA A 137 -19.09 -2.60 1.62
CA ALA A 137 -18.02 -3.38 0.98
C ALA A 137 -16.74 -2.56 0.89
N GLY A 138 -15.71 -2.98 1.62
CA GLY A 138 -14.41 -2.32 1.60
C GLY A 138 -13.62 -2.62 0.33
N TYR A 139 -12.91 -1.61 -0.17
CA TYR A 139 -12.01 -1.71 -1.33
C TYR A 139 -12.69 -2.18 -2.62
N PRO A 140 -13.76 -1.51 -3.09
CA PRO A 140 -14.33 -1.82 -4.39
C PRO A 140 -13.33 -1.51 -5.52
N GLU A 141 -13.41 -2.26 -6.63
CA GLU A 141 -12.46 -2.11 -7.75
C GLU A 141 -13.22 -2.04 -9.07
N ILE A 142 -12.59 -1.50 -10.10
CA ILE A 142 -13.18 -1.46 -11.44
C ILE A 142 -13.35 -2.87 -12.01
N ASP A 143 -14.36 -3.06 -12.83
CA ASP A 143 -14.52 -4.30 -13.56
C ASP A 143 -13.57 -4.35 -14.77
N TYR A 144 -12.62 -5.27 -14.73
CA TYR A 144 -11.69 -5.59 -15.80
C TYR A 144 -11.81 -7.05 -16.26
N ALA A 145 -12.99 -7.63 -16.08
CA ALA A 145 -13.30 -9.03 -16.41
C ALA A 145 -12.36 -10.06 -15.75
N GLY A 146 -11.75 -9.70 -14.63
CA GLY A 146 -10.76 -10.56 -13.98
C GLY A 146 -11.35 -11.80 -13.33
N TYR A 147 -12.63 -11.79 -13.02
CA TYR A 147 -13.37 -12.91 -12.41
C TYR A 147 -13.71 -14.04 -13.38
N PHE A 148 -13.64 -13.77 -14.67
CA PHE A 148 -14.00 -14.71 -15.71
C PHE A 148 -12.76 -15.33 -16.36
N ALA A 149 -12.76 -16.64 -16.55
CA ALA A 149 -11.66 -17.35 -17.23
C ALA A 149 -11.51 -16.91 -18.70
N ASP A 150 -12.63 -16.63 -19.37
CA ASP A 150 -12.72 -16.11 -20.74
C ASP A 150 -12.65 -14.58 -20.83
N ARG A 151 -12.55 -13.90 -19.67
CA ARG A 151 -12.34 -12.45 -19.52
C ARG A 151 -13.30 -11.61 -20.38
N PHE A 152 -12.73 -10.82 -21.30
CA PHE A 152 -13.47 -9.86 -22.14
C PHE A 152 -14.38 -10.54 -23.17
N ASP A 153 -14.23 -11.84 -23.40
CA ASP A 153 -15.12 -12.64 -24.26
C ASP A 153 -16.35 -13.18 -23.50
N ASN A 154 -16.39 -12.99 -22.17
CA ASN A 154 -17.53 -13.42 -21.38
C ASN A 154 -18.77 -12.60 -21.71
N PRO A 155 -19.91 -13.24 -22.04
CA PRO A 155 -21.13 -12.53 -22.43
C PRO A 155 -21.78 -11.70 -21.33
N GLU A 156 -21.41 -11.92 -20.06
CA GLU A 156 -21.90 -11.13 -18.93
C GLU A 156 -21.08 -9.86 -18.70
N PHE A 157 -19.91 -9.73 -19.32
CA PHE A 157 -19.06 -8.55 -19.23
C PHE A 157 -19.50 -7.48 -20.24
N GLU A 158 -19.43 -6.21 -19.82
CA GLU A 158 -19.57 -5.05 -20.70
C GLU A 158 -18.33 -4.16 -20.57
N LEU A 159 -17.77 -3.77 -21.71
CA LEU A 159 -16.57 -2.92 -21.70
C LEU A 159 -16.92 -1.52 -21.16
N PRO A 160 -16.23 -0.99 -20.12
CA PRO A 160 -16.48 0.37 -19.66
C PRO A 160 -16.16 1.39 -20.75
N LYS A 161 -17.04 2.37 -20.93
CA LYS A 161 -16.81 3.49 -21.86
C LYS A 161 -15.62 4.33 -21.38
N TYR A 162 -15.58 4.59 -20.08
CA TYR A 162 -14.50 5.33 -19.43
C TYR A 162 -14.05 4.64 -18.16
N VAL A 163 -12.73 4.67 -17.92
CA VAL A 163 -12.14 4.43 -16.61
C VAL A 163 -11.52 5.74 -16.12
N VAL A 164 -11.98 6.21 -14.97
CA VAL A 164 -11.43 7.40 -14.31
C VAL A 164 -10.23 6.98 -13.47
N CYS A 165 -9.01 7.35 -13.89
CA CYS A 165 -7.80 7.19 -13.09
C CYS A 165 -7.61 8.42 -12.21
N TRP A 166 -8.08 8.34 -10.96
CA TRP A 166 -8.02 9.44 -10.00
C TRP A 166 -6.84 9.30 -9.06
N GLY A 167 -5.86 10.19 -9.19
CA GLY A 167 -4.61 10.13 -8.43
C GLY A 167 -3.88 8.79 -8.57
N LYS A 168 -3.96 8.16 -9.75
CA LYS A 168 -3.45 6.81 -10.03
C LYS A 168 -2.85 6.73 -11.42
N ILE A 169 -1.66 6.12 -11.51
CA ILE A 169 -1.01 5.77 -12.78
C ILE A 169 -0.81 4.25 -12.82
N PRO A 170 -1.83 3.46 -13.20
CA PRO A 170 -1.80 2.00 -13.05
C PRO A 170 -0.64 1.33 -13.77
N LEU A 171 -0.24 1.85 -14.93
CA LEU A 171 0.84 1.29 -15.75
C LEU A 171 2.24 1.47 -15.15
N VAL A 172 2.38 2.34 -14.17
CA VAL A 172 3.62 2.55 -13.41
C VAL A 172 3.49 1.93 -12.02
N SER A 173 2.45 2.27 -11.28
CA SER A 173 2.27 1.88 -9.90
C SER A 173 1.73 0.47 -9.70
N ASN A 174 1.07 -0.10 -10.71
CA ASN A 174 0.53 -1.46 -10.74
C ASN A 174 1.05 -2.24 -11.96
N ALA A 175 2.31 -2.05 -12.32
CA ALA A 175 2.99 -2.75 -13.39
C ALA A 175 3.28 -4.24 -13.06
N ASP A 176 2.69 -4.75 -12.00
CA ASP A 176 2.83 -6.10 -11.46
C ASP A 176 2.02 -7.18 -12.22
N GLY A 177 1.55 -6.83 -13.40
CA GLY A 177 0.98 -7.79 -14.34
C GLY A 177 -0.55 -7.95 -14.27
N LEU A 178 -1.20 -7.50 -13.18
CA LEU A 178 -2.64 -7.66 -13.05
C LEU A 178 -3.40 -6.43 -13.58
N PHE A 179 -3.46 -5.36 -12.79
CA PHE A 179 -4.33 -4.23 -13.07
C PHE A 179 -3.83 -3.34 -14.22
N GLY A 180 -2.54 -3.01 -14.25
CA GLY A 180 -1.98 -2.17 -15.30
C GLY A 180 -2.12 -2.81 -16.69
N HIS A 181 -1.89 -4.11 -16.80
CA HIS A 181 -2.05 -4.84 -18.04
C HIS A 181 -3.52 -4.98 -18.47
N ALA A 182 -4.43 -5.22 -17.52
CA ALA A 182 -5.86 -5.27 -17.80
C ALA A 182 -6.37 -3.94 -18.37
N LEU A 183 -5.91 -2.81 -17.83
CA LEU A 183 -6.27 -1.49 -18.35
C LEU A 183 -5.79 -1.27 -19.80
N ILE A 184 -4.54 -1.71 -20.11
CA ILE A 184 -4.05 -1.65 -21.51
C ILE A 184 -4.95 -2.48 -22.44
N ASP A 185 -5.35 -3.66 -22.01
CA ASP A 185 -6.16 -4.54 -22.83
C ASP A 185 -7.57 -3.94 -23.05
N MET A 186 -8.19 -3.36 -22.02
CA MET A 186 -9.45 -2.63 -22.16
C MET A 186 -9.32 -1.40 -23.09
N MET A 187 -8.21 -0.65 -23.01
CA MET A 187 -7.96 0.48 -23.91
C MET A 187 -7.85 0.04 -25.36
N LYS A 188 -7.24 -1.11 -25.65
CA LYS A 188 -7.17 -1.69 -27.00
C LYS A 188 -8.55 -2.07 -27.53
N LEU A 189 -9.47 -2.46 -26.65
CA LEU A 189 -10.86 -2.79 -26.99
C LEU A 189 -11.75 -1.54 -27.14
N GLY A 190 -11.29 -0.36 -26.69
CA GLY A 190 -11.99 0.89 -26.92
C GLY A 190 -12.31 1.74 -25.69
N THR A 191 -12.03 1.26 -24.48
CA THR A 191 -12.17 2.04 -23.24
C THR A 191 -11.32 3.31 -23.33
N ARG A 192 -11.88 4.46 -22.95
CA ARG A 192 -11.18 5.74 -22.82
C ARG A 192 -10.85 6.03 -21.36
N ILE A 193 -9.78 6.82 -21.14
CA ILE A 193 -9.33 7.17 -19.81
C ILE A 193 -9.61 8.63 -19.50
N ILE A 194 -10.17 8.88 -18.33
CA ILE A 194 -10.21 10.20 -17.71
C ILE A 194 -9.18 10.20 -16.58
N VAL A 195 -8.22 11.12 -16.61
CA VAL A 195 -7.21 11.26 -15.56
C VAL A 195 -7.53 12.50 -14.74
N ILE A 196 -7.59 12.35 -13.42
CA ILE A 196 -7.66 13.45 -12.45
C ILE A 196 -6.38 13.37 -11.62
N ASP A 197 -5.43 14.29 -11.85
CA ASP A 197 -4.08 14.25 -11.25
C ASP A 197 -3.46 15.65 -11.30
N PRO A 198 -2.63 16.06 -10.33
CA PRO A 198 -1.85 17.31 -10.43
C PRO A 198 -0.87 17.35 -11.61
N ARG A 199 -0.56 16.22 -12.20
CA ARG A 199 0.32 16.09 -13.36
C ARG A 199 -0.44 15.66 -14.59
N ILE A 200 -0.02 16.12 -15.75
CA ILE A 200 -0.48 15.57 -17.02
C ILE A 200 0.27 14.24 -17.21
N THR A 201 -0.41 13.14 -16.91
CA THR A 201 0.18 11.82 -17.10
C THR A 201 0.16 11.43 -18.57
N TRP A 202 1.03 10.52 -18.99
CA TRP A 202 1.04 10.04 -20.36
C TRP A 202 -0.29 9.34 -20.75
N LEU A 203 -1.03 8.75 -19.80
CA LEU A 203 -2.38 8.25 -20.04
C LEU A 203 -3.35 9.39 -20.40
N GLY A 204 -3.30 10.51 -19.66
CA GLY A 204 -4.14 11.68 -19.93
C GLY A 204 -3.74 12.44 -21.20
N ALA A 205 -2.47 12.31 -21.62
CA ALA A 205 -1.96 12.94 -22.84
C ALA A 205 -2.24 12.14 -24.13
N MET A 206 -2.69 10.88 -24.01
CA MET A 206 -3.04 10.06 -25.19
C MET A 206 -4.28 10.60 -25.91
N GLU A 207 -4.27 10.49 -27.24
CA GLU A 207 -5.40 10.92 -28.08
C GLU A 207 -6.70 10.23 -27.68
N GLY A 208 -7.75 11.02 -27.50
CA GLY A 208 -9.10 10.56 -27.10
C GLY A 208 -9.28 10.36 -25.60
N ASN A 209 -8.22 10.46 -24.80
CA ASN A 209 -8.28 10.51 -23.35
C ASN A 209 -8.44 11.96 -22.87
N ILE A 210 -8.72 12.13 -21.57
CA ILE A 210 -8.95 13.44 -20.95
C ILE A 210 -8.09 13.55 -19.71
N ASN A 211 -7.45 14.70 -19.54
CA ASN A 211 -6.71 15.03 -18.31
C ASN A 211 -7.37 16.24 -17.64
N LEU A 212 -7.81 16.07 -16.41
CA LEU A 212 -8.24 17.14 -15.52
C LEU A 212 -7.11 17.39 -14.54
N GLN A 213 -6.31 18.43 -14.80
CA GLN A 213 -5.21 18.81 -13.92
C GLN A 213 -5.76 19.60 -12.73
N VAL A 214 -5.36 19.21 -11.50
CA VAL A 214 -5.91 19.77 -10.27
C VAL A 214 -4.82 20.24 -9.31
N LYS A 215 -5.12 21.21 -8.45
CA LYS A 215 -4.27 21.57 -7.29
C LYS A 215 -4.21 20.37 -6.33
N PRO A 216 -3.02 19.99 -5.82
CA PRO A 216 -2.90 18.95 -4.80
C PRO A 216 -3.79 19.19 -3.59
N GLY A 217 -4.52 18.16 -3.15
CA GLY A 217 -5.37 18.20 -1.96
C GLY A 217 -6.80 18.76 -2.18
N THR A 218 -7.20 19.07 -3.42
CA THR A 218 -8.53 19.62 -3.74
C THR A 218 -9.51 18.58 -4.30
N ASP A 219 -9.18 17.31 -4.17
CA ASP A 219 -9.93 16.19 -4.75
C ASP A 219 -11.39 16.13 -4.29
N ALA A 220 -11.66 16.42 -3.01
CA ALA A 220 -13.03 16.48 -2.46
C ALA A 220 -13.87 17.58 -3.12
N ALA A 221 -13.30 18.77 -3.32
CA ALA A 221 -13.98 19.85 -4.02
C ALA A 221 -14.30 19.47 -5.48
N ILE A 222 -13.34 18.86 -6.18
CA ILE A 222 -13.55 18.33 -7.55
C ILE A 222 -14.71 17.32 -7.56
N GLY A 223 -14.72 16.36 -6.65
CA GLY A 223 -15.77 15.33 -6.59
C GLY A 223 -17.16 15.93 -6.35
N LEU A 224 -17.26 16.91 -5.43
CA LEU A 224 -18.51 17.63 -5.15
C LEU A 224 -18.96 18.47 -6.35
N ALA A 225 -18.03 19.09 -7.10
CA ALA A 225 -18.39 19.82 -8.33
C ALA A 225 -18.85 18.89 -9.44
N LEU A 226 -18.25 17.69 -9.57
CA LEU A 226 -18.74 16.69 -10.51
C LEU A 226 -20.17 16.24 -10.16
N ALA A 227 -20.45 16.01 -8.87
CA ALA A 227 -21.80 15.68 -8.40
C ALA A 227 -22.78 16.83 -8.61
N ASN A 228 -22.37 18.10 -8.34
CA ASN A 228 -23.18 19.29 -8.61
C ASN A 228 -23.67 19.33 -10.07
N VAL A 229 -22.77 19.08 -11.03
CA VAL A 229 -23.14 19.07 -12.47
C VAL A 229 -24.05 17.89 -12.79
N ILE A 230 -23.73 16.67 -12.32
CA ILE A 230 -24.52 15.47 -12.59
C ILE A 230 -25.95 15.63 -12.07
N ILE A 231 -26.11 16.14 -10.87
CA ILE A 231 -27.42 16.37 -10.24
C ILE A 231 -28.13 17.56 -10.91
N GLY A 232 -27.45 18.70 -11.06
CA GLY A 232 -28.03 19.93 -11.59
C GLY A 232 -28.44 19.86 -13.06
N GLU A 233 -27.80 18.99 -13.87
CA GLU A 233 -28.17 18.73 -15.27
C GLU A 233 -29.09 17.50 -15.42
N ASP A 234 -29.57 16.91 -14.33
CA ASP A 234 -30.47 15.75 -14.31
C ASP A 234 -29.88 14.51 -15.03
N LEU A 235 -28.56 14.26 -14.81
CA LEU A 235 -27.82 13.17 -15.45
C LEU A 235 -27.67 11.93 -14.55
N TYR A 236 -28.19 11.97 -13.33
CA TYR A 236 -28.09 10.87 -12.39
C TYR A 236 -29.09 9.75 -12.70
N ASP A 237 -28.85 8.56 -12.18
CA ASP A 237 -29.73 7.40 -12.32
C ASP A 237 -30.85 7.46 -11.28
N HIS A 238 -32.03 7.96 -11.70
CA HIS A 238 -33.20 8.11 -10.84
C HIS A 238 -33.64 6.79 -10.21
N GLU A 239 -33.63 5.69 -10.95
CA GLU A 239 -34.10 4.39 -10.46
C GLU A 239 -33.14 3.87 -9.38
N PHE A 240 -31.83 3.95 -9.60
CA PHE A 240 -30.84 3.51 -8.61
C PHE A 240 -30.89 4.39 -7.36
N VAL A 241 -30.97 5.71 -7.53
CA VAL A 241 -31.00 6.66 -6.42
C VAL A 241 -32.25 6.43 -5.56
N GLU A 242 -33.43 6.34 -6.16
CA GLU A 242 -34.69 6.15 -5.43
C GLU A 242 -34.72 4.82 -4.65
N LYS A 243 -34.20 3.73 -5.23
CA LYS A 243 -34.27 2.41 -4.62
C LYS A 243 -33.13 2.08 -3.68
N TRP A 244 -31.93 2.56 -3.96
CA TRP A 244 -30.70 2.04 -3.36
C TRP A 244 -29.80 3.09 -2.68
N CYS A 245 -30.17 4.37 -2.66
CA CYS A 245 -29.42 5.42 -1.97
C CYS A 245 -30.19 5.98 -0.78
N PHE A 246 -29.47 6.28 0.30
CA PHE A 246 -29.96 6.97 1.48
C PHE A 246 -29.34 8.36 1.57
N GLY A 247 -30.14 9.41 1.87
CA GLY A 247 -29.68 10.78 2.08
C GLY A 247 -29.33 11.52 0.79
N PHE A 248 -30.04 11.27 -0.31
CA PHE A 248 -29.78 11.93 -1.60
C PHE A 248 -30.12 13.42 -1.55
N ASP A 249 -31.22 13.83 -0.92
CA ASP A 249 -31.63 15.23 -0.90
C ASP A 249 -30.62 16.08 -0.12
N GLU A 250 -30.15 15.59 1.03
CA GLU A 250 -29.13 16.25 1.85
C GLU A 250 -27.78 16.32 1.11
N PHE A 251 -27.42 15.26 0.39
CA PHE A 251 -26.23 15.24 -0.45
C PHE A 251 -26.33 16.23 -1.61
N ALA A 252 -27.48 16.31 -2.28
CA ALA A 252 -27.72 17.24 -3.37
C ALA A 252 -27.65 18.70 -2.87
N GLU A 253 -28.24 18.99 -1.70
CA GLU A 253 -28.14 20.31 -1.06
C GLU A 253 -26.67 20.68 -0.76
N ARG A 254 -25.87 19.76 -0.20
CA ARG A 254 -24.44 19.97 0.04
C ARG A 254 -23.68 20.29 -1.24
N CYS A 255 -24.02 19.67 -2.37
CA CYS A 255 -23.37 19.91 -3.64
C CYS A 255 -23.65 21.33 -4.21
N LEU A 256 -24.69 22.03 -3.81
CA LEU A 256 -25.03 23.38 -4.32
C LEU A 256 -23.91 24.40 -4.06
N ASP A 257 -23.14 24.24 -2.98
CA ASP A 257 -22.04 25.13 -2.63
C ASP A 257 -20.80 24.96 -3.52
N TYR A 258 -20.73 23.85 -4.27
CA TYR A 258 -19.57 23.45 -5.07
C TYR A 258 -19.85 23.55 -6.59
N THR A 259 -20.25 24.73 -7.05
CA THR A 259 -20.39 24.94 -8.51
C THR A 259 -19.02 24.83 -9.19
N PRO A 260 -18.97 24.44 -10.48
CA PRO A 260 -17.70 24.39 -11.23
C PRO A 260 -16.90 25.68 -11.17
N GLU A 261 -17.55 26.85 -11.15
CA GLU A 261 -16.88 28.16 -11.04
C GLU A 261 -16.25 28.39 -9.66
N VAL A 262 -16.90 27.99 -8.59
CA VAL A 262 -16.34 28.03 -7.23
C VAL A 262 -15.13 27.09 -7.14
N VAL A 263 -15.28 25.89 -7.67
CA VAL A 263 -14.22 24.87 -7.59
C VAL A 263 -13.06 25.16 -8.54
N GLU A 264 -13.25 25.88 -9.64
CA GLU A 264 -12.15 26.40 -10.47
C GLU A 264 -11.20 27.28 -9.64
N GLN A 265 -11.75 28.15 -8.77
CA GLN A 265 -10.92 29.01 -7.90
C GLN A 265 -10.15 28.20 -6.85
N ILE A 266 -10.73 27.12 -6.37
CA ILE A 266 -10.12 26.23 -5.36
C ILE A 266 -9.06 25.33 -5.99
N SER A 267 -9.42 24.67 -7.09
CA SER A 267 -8.68 23.53 -7.65
C SER A 267 -7.79 23.86 -8.85
N TRP A 268 -7.93 25.06 -9.40
CA TRP A 268 -7.31 25.51 -10.65
C TRP A 268 -7.78 24.76 -11.91
N ALA A 269 -8.68 23.81 -11.78
CA ALA A 269 -9.25 23.08 -12.92
C ALA A 269 -10.33 23.93 -13.59
N PRO A 270 -10.28 24.16 -14.91
CA PRO A 270 -11.28 24.99 -15.62
C PRO A 270 -12.71 24.46 -15.45
N ALA A 271 -13.65 25.33 -15.10
CA ALA A 271 -15.07 24.98 -14.87
C ALA A 271 -15.67 24.17 -16.04
N GLU A 272 -15.38 24.57 -17.28
CA GLU A 272 -15.85 23.83 -18.47
C GLU A 272 -15.28 22.43 -18.59
N GLN A 273 -14.03 22.20 -18.13
CA GLN A 273 -13.46 20.85 -18.10
C GLN A 273 -14.11 20.00 -16.99
N ILE A 274 -14.42 20.58 -15.84
CA ILE A 274 -15.17 19.91 -14.77
C ILE A 274 -16.53 19.45 -15.31
N ARG A 275 -17.30 20.34 -15.99
CA ARG A 275 -18.59 19.99 -16.62
C ARG A 275 -18.44 18.88 -17.66
N LYS A 276 -17.43 18.99 -18.50
CA LYS A 276 -17.14 17.94 -19.50
C LYS A 276 -16.90 16.57 -18.85
N VAL A 277 -16.06 16.52 -17.82
CA VAL A 277 -15.75 15.28 -17.11
C VAL A 277 -17.01 14.73 -16.44
N ALA A 278 -17.80 15.55 -15.76
CA ALA A 278 -19.05 15.14 -15.12
C ALA A 278 -20.03 14.49 -16.12
N ARG A 279 -20.26 15.12 -17.26
CA ARG A 279 -21.14 14.60 -18.32
C ARG A 279 -20.65 13.27 -18.91
N LEU A 280 -19.32 13.06 -18.95
CA LEU A 280 -18.74 11.78 -19.39
C LEU A 280 -18.87 10.69 -18.32
N MET A 281 -18.70 11.05 -17.05
CA MET A 281 -18.87 10.11 -15.94
C MET A 281 -20.32 9.64 -15.75
N ALA A 282 -21.29 10.40 -16.23
CA ALA A 282 -22.70 10.00 -16.26
C ALA A 282 -23.04 8.96 -17.36
N GLN A 283 -22.09 8.63 -18.26
CA GLN A 283 -22.31 7.67 -19.34
C GLN A 283 -21.98 6.25 -18.86
N LYS A 284 -23.01 5.45 -18.56
CA LYS A 284 -22.80 4.04 -18.15
C LYS A 284 -22.25 3.17 -19.31
N PRO A 285 -21.41 2.15 -19.00
CA PRO A 285 -20.73 1.90 -17.76
C PRO A 285 -19.46 2.73 -17.62
N VAL A 286 -19.22 3.27 -16.44
CA VAL A 286 -18.02 4.03 -16.06
C VAL A 286 -17.54 3.56 -14.69
N SER A 287 -16.23 3.38 -14.54
CA SER A 287 -15.63 3.02 -13.27
C SER A 287 -14.58 4.01 -12.81
N ILE A 288 -14.43 4.19 -11.49
CA ILE A 288 -13.40 5.02 -10.89
C ILE A 288 -12.30 4.14 -10.29
N ALA A 289 -11.11 4.20 -10.87
CA ALA A 289 -9.89 3.61 -10.35
C ALA A 289 -9.12 4.67 -9.56
N TRP A 290 -9.35 4.76 -8.28
CA TRP A 290 -8.66 5.73 -7.43
C TRP A 290 -7.41 5.16 -6.77
N GLY A 291 -6.42 6.02 -6.53
CA GLY A 291 -5.12 5.65 -6.02
C GLY A 291 -4.84 6.16 -4.62
N LEU A 292 -3.66 5.80 -4.11
CA LEU A 292 -3.14 6.29 -2.82
C LEU A 292 -3.08 7.82 -2.72
N ALA A 293 -3.05 8.53 -3.84
CA ALA A 293 -3.00 9.99 -3.82
C ALA A 293 -4.20 10.60 -3.11
N VAL A 294 -5.38 10.02 -3.28
CA VAL A 294 -6.61 10.49 -2.63
C VAL A 294 -6.72 10.05 -1.16
N ASP A 295 -6.06 8.95 -0.77
CA ASP A 295 -5.93 8.58 0.64
C ASP A 295 -4.93 9.47 1.41
N GLN A 296 -3.91 9.98 0.71
CA GLN A 296 -2.73 10.62 1.29
C GLN A 296 -2.85 12.15 1.35
N ASN A 297 -4.02 12.62 1.70
CA ASN A 297 -4.30 14.02 2.06
C ASN A 297 -5.34 14.09 3.18
N PRO A 298 -5.45 15.21 3.92
CA PRO A 298 -6.41 15.34 5.03
C PRO A 298 -7.89 15.19 4.61
N ASN A 299 -8.22 15.45 3.35
CA ASN A 299 -9.57 15.22 2.81
C ASN A 299 -9.82 13.76 2.38
N GLY A 300 -8.96 12.80 2.74
CA GLY A 300 -9.06 11.42 2.27
C GLY A 300 -10.41 10.76 2.55
N THR A 301 -10.99 10.99 3.74
CA THR A 301 -12.32 10.48 4.12
C THR A 301 -13.39 11.01 3.19
N GLN A 302 -13.39 12.32 2.93
CA GLN A 302 -14.34 12.98 2.04
C GLN A 302 -14.20 12.47 0.59
N VAL A 303 -12.96 12.27 0.11
CA VAL A 303 -12.73 11.71 -1.23
C VAL A 303 -13.19 10.26 -1.32
N GLY A 304 -12.98 9.47 -0.27
CA GLY A 304 -13.53 8.11 -0.20
C GLY A 304 -15.05 8.10 -0.32
N HIS A 305 -15.72 8.96 0.43
CA HIS A 305 -17.17 9.11 0.41
C HIS A 305 -17.69 9.58 -0.96
N ILE A 306 -17.13 10.69 -1.49
CA ILE A 306 -17.59 11.26 -2.77
C ILE A 306 -17.35 10.34 -3.96
N THR A 307 -16.28 9.55 -3.94
CA THR A 307 -16.00 8.59 -5.02
C THR A 307 -17.09 7.52 -5.11
N ILE A 308 -17.57 7.01 -3.98
CA ILE A 308 -18.68 6.07 -3.94
C ILE A 308 -19.99 6.77 -4.28
N ALA A 309 -20.23 7.98 -3.78
CA ALA A 309 -21.42 8.76 -4.10
C ALA A 309 -21.55 8.98 -5.62
N LEU A 310 -20.46 9.36 -6.31
CA LEU A 310 -20.46 9.52 -7.77
C LEU A 310 -20.82 8.23 -8.52
N GLN A 311 -20.28 7.07 -8.07
CA GLN A 311 -20.63 5.78 -8.66
C GLN A 311 -22.08 5.38 -8.38
N ALA A 312 -22.61 5.72 -7.20
CA ALA A 312 -23.99 5.44 -6.82
C ALA A 312 -25.00 6.29 -7.61
N ILE A 313 -24.82 7.64 -7.60
CA ILE A 313 -25.76 8.51 -8.31
C ILE A 313 -25.78 8.29 -9.83
N THR A 314 -24.72 7.73 -10.39
CA THR A 314 -24.65 7.36 -11.80
C THR A 314 -25.04 5.89 -12.08
N GLY A 315 -25.43 5.12 -11.03
CA GLY A 315 -25.85 3.74 -11.12
C GLY A 315 -24.77 2.79 -11.65
N ASN A 316 -23.49 3.06 -11.36
CA ASN A 316 -22.35 2.26 -11.83
C ASN A 316 -21.85 1.24 -10.80
N ILE A 317 -22.64 0.95 -9.76
CA ILE A 317 -22.27 0.00 -8.70
C ILE A 317 -22.73 -1.40 -9.07
N ASP A 318 -21.81 -2.35 -9.02
CA ASP A 318 -22.02 -3.80 -9.19
C ASP A 318 -22.74 -4.18 -10.49
N ILE A 319 -22.45 -3.45 -11.57
CA ILE A 319 -22.92 -3.70 -12.93
C ILE A 319 -21.75 -4.09 -13.83
N PRO A 320 -22.01 -4.78 -14.97
CA PRO A 320 -20.96 -5.05 -15.96
C PRO A 320 -20.22 -3.78 -16.40
N GLY A 321 -18.89 -3.81 -16.38
CA GLY A 321 -18.04 -2.65 -16.68
C GLY A 321 -18.07 -1.51 -15.65
N GLY A 322 -18.80 -1.65 -14.57
CA GLY A 322 -18.89 -0.70 -13.48
C GLY A 322 -17.88 -0.97 -12.33
N LEU A 323 -18.31 -0.65 -11.13
CA LEU A 323 -17.55 -0.91 -9.91
C LEU A 323 -17.92 -2.29 -9.35
N THR A 324 -16.96 -3.18 -9.20
CA THR A 324 -17.20 -4.52 -8.65
C THR A 324 -17.12 -4.56 -7.13
N LEU A 325 -17.98 -5.36 -6.53
CA LEU A 325 -18.03 -5.62 -5.10
C LEU A 325 -17.81 -7.10 -4.85
N GLY A 326 -16.97 -7.45 -3.88
CA GLY A 326 -16.83 -8.83 -3.46
C GLY A 326 -18.05 -9.29 -2.66
N PRO A 327 -18.41 -10.59 -2.69
CA PRO A 327 -19.43 -11.14 -1.82
C PRO A 327 -18.95 -11.16 -0.34
N PRO A 328 -19.84 -11.28 0.66
CA PRO A 328 -19.49 -11.18 2.08
C PRO A 328 -18.72 -12.38 2.66
N SER A 329 -18.17 -13.27 1.86
CA SER A 329 -17.33 -14.38 2.30
C SER A 329 -15.88 -14.15 1.96
N ALA A 330 -14.99 -14.14 2.95
CA ALA A 330 -13.56 -13.99 2.74
C ALA A 330 -12.81 -15.22 3.26
N LEU A 331 -12.17 -15.96 2.36
CA LEU A 331 -11.39 -17.12 2.76
C LEU A 331 -10.32 -16.78 3.81
N LEU A 332 -9.40 -15.91 3.50
CA LEU A 332 -8.25 -15.62 4.38
C LEU A 332 -8.42 -14.35 5.23
N GLY A 333 -9.19 -13.39 4.75
CA GLY A 333 -9.38 -12.12 5.45
C GLY A 333 -10.12 -12.30 6.78
N LYS A 334 -11.10 -13.18 6.81
CA LYS A 334 -11.89 -13.51 8.01
C LYS A 334 -11.01 -14.16 9.08
N TRP A 335 -10.20 -15.16 8.71
CA TRP A 335 -9.33 -15.85 9.64
C TRP A 335 -8.39 -14.91 10.39
N ARG A 336 -7.74 -13.98 9.70
CA ARG A 336 -6.84 -12.99 10.35
C ARG A 336 -7.52 -12.28 11.51
N MET A 337 -8.76 -11.85 11.30
CA MET A 337 -9.52 -11.08 12.29
C MET A 337 -10.07 -11.97 13.39
N GLU A 338 -10.37 -13.22 13.08
CA GLU A 338 -10.85 -14.21 14.06
C GLU A 338 -9.78 -14.56 15.09
N THR A 339 -8.48 -14.40 14.77
CA THR A 339 -7.40 -14.62 15.75
C THR A 339 -7.47 -13.65 16.93
N ARG A 340 -8.24 -12.56 16.83
CA ARG A 340 -8.55 -11.66 17.95
C ARG A 340 -9.19 -12.40 19.15
N LYS A 341 -9.88 -13.50 18.91
CA LYS A 341 -10.47 -14.35 19.98
C LYS A 341 -9.42 -14.87 20.96
N ASP A 342 -8.15 -14.95 20.54
CA ASP A 342 -7.04 -15.44 21.35
C ASP A 342 -6.53 -14.39 22.35
N LEU A 343 -7.00 -13.15 22.25
CA LEU A 343 -6.75 -12.11 23.25
C LEU A 343 -7.67 -12.22 24.44
N ALA A 344 -7.17 -11.95 25.64
CA ALA A 344 -8.02 -11.71 26.80
C ALA A 344 -8.96 -10.52 26.55
N ALA A 345 -10.20 -10.63 27.03
CA ALA A 345 -11.27 -9.67 26.69
C ALA A 345 -10.93 -8.20 27.05
N ASP A 346 -10.20 -8.00 28.17
CA ASP A 346 -9.79 -6.66 28.64
C ASP A 346 -8.64 -6.04 27.85
N LEU A 347 -7.92 -6.83 27.05
CA LEU A 347 -6.80 -6.32 26.26
C LEU A 347 -7.26 -5.55 25.02
N TRP A 348 -8.40 -5.90 24.44
CA TRP A 348 -8.85 -5.27 23.21
C TRP A 348 -9.05 -3.76 23.34
N ASP A 349 -9.60 -3.33 24.47
CA ASP A 349 -9.88 -1.91 24.74
C ASP A 349 -8.63 -1.12 25.13
N LYS A 350 -7.50 -1.80 25.42
CA LYS A 350 -6.20 -1.16 25.66
C LYS A 350 -5.44 -0.81 24.37
N ARG A 351 -5.97 -1.19 23.21
CA ARG A 351 -5.35 -0.90 21.91
C ARG A 351 -5.20 0.60 21.70
N LEU A 352 -3.99 1.04 21.35
CA LEU A 352 -3.66 2.46 21.19
C LEU A 352 -4.53 3.16 20.15
N GLY A 353 -5.21 4.24 20.52
CA GLY A 353 -6.11 5.02 19.69
C GLY A 353 -7.53 4.46 19.55
N SER A 354 -7.87 3.36 20.23
CA SER A 354 -9.20 2.75 20.14
C SER A 354 -10.31 3.62 20.76
N GLY A 355 -9.98 4.40 21.75
CA GLY A 355 -10.93 5.35 22.40
C GLY A 355 -11.12 6.64 21.61
N GLU A 356 -10.09 7.10 20.94
CA GLU A 356 -10.08 8.37 20.21
C GLU A 356 -10.67 8.26 18.80
N TYR A 357 -10.55 7.08 18.18
CA TYR A 357 -10.98 6.86 16.79
C TYR A 357 -11.93 5.68 16.65
N PRO A 358 -13.24 5.85 16.87
CA PRO A 358 -14.25 4.77 16.77
C PRO A 358 -14.27 4.08 15.40
N ALA A 359 -14.06 4.84 14.33
CA ALA A 359 -13.98 4.33 12.97
C ALA A 359 -12.86 3.29 12.81
N LEU A 360 -11.68 3.56 13.37
CA LEU A 360 -10.56 2.63 13.35
C LEU A 360 -10.88 1.34 14.10
N SER A 361 -11.52 1.46 15.26
CA SER A 361 -11.86 0.32 16.10
C SER A 361 -12.83 -0.65 15.44
N ASN A 362 -13.70 -0.16 14.56
CA ASN A 362 -14.71 -0.98 13.90
C ASN A 362 -14.22 -1.64 12.61
N ALA A 363 -13.43 -0.91 11.80
CA ALA A 363 -13.00 -1.41 10.49
C ALA A 363 -11.68 -2.17 10.52
N MET A 364 -10.79 -1.79 11.42
CA MET A 364 -9.42 -2.30 11.42
C MET A 364 -8.96 -2.68 12.82
N ALA A 365 -8.41 -3.89 12.92
CA ALA A 365 -7.90 -4.43 14.18
C ALA A 365 -6.49 -3.92 14.52
N THR A 366 -6.23 -2.63 14.33
CA THR A 366 -4.90 -2.04 14.55
C THR A 366 -4.95 -0.85 15.50
N THR A 367 -3.78 -0.45 15.95
CA THR A 367 -3.59 0.82 16.66
C THR A 367 -3.65 1.98 15.67
N HIS A 368 -3.95 3.18 16.15
CA HIS A 368 -3.79 4.39 15.35
C HIS A 368 -2.29 4.76 15.27
N PRO A 369 -1.70 4.92 14.06
CA PRO A 369 -0.25 5.11 13.93
C PRO A 369 0.28 6.35 14.64
N ASP A 370 -0.44 7.48 14.53
CA ASP A 370 0.01 8.72 15.14
C ASP A 370 -0.06 8.66 16.68
N MET A 371 -1.11 8.04 17.24
CA MET A 371 -1.20 7.75 18.68
C MET A 371 -0.13 6.76 19.15
N THR A 372 0.24 5.81 18.29
CA THR A 372 1.33 4.86 18.58
C THR A 372 2.67 5.58 18.70
N LEU A 373 2.96 6.54 17.82
CA LEU A 373 4.18 7.34 17.91
C LEU A 373 4.20 8.16 19.20
N ASP A 374 3.10 8.85 19.53
CA ASP A 374 3.02 9.63 20.77
C ASP A 374 3.19 8.74 22.02
N THR A 375 2.62 7.53 22.01
CA THR A 375 2.82 6.57 23.10
C THR A 375 4.28 6.17 23.25
N LEU A 376 4.99 5.90 22.17
CA LEU A 376 6.41 5.57 22.19
C LEU A 376 7.28 6.72 22.70
N GLU A 377 6.86 7.98 22.49
CA GLU A 377 7.57 9.17 22.96
C GLU A 377 7.26 9.53 24.43
N THR A 378 6.01 9.30 24.85
CA THR A 378 5.51 9.79 26.15
C THR A 378 5.36 8.71 27.22
N ASP A 379 5.41 7.45 26.84
CA ASP A 379 5.09 6.28 27.69
C ASP A 379 3.62 6.29 28.20
N LEU A 380 2.69 7.00 27.51
CA LEU A 380 1.28 7.09 27.86
C LEU A 380 0.40 6.44 26.78
N PRO A 381 -0.68 5.74 27.13
CA PRO A 381 -1.18 5.42 28.49
C PRO A 381 -0.36 4.34 29.23
N TYR A 382 0.54 3.66 28.54
CA TYR A 382 1.48 2.69 29.08
C TYR A 382 2.74 2.62 28.20
N LYS A 383 3.86 2.19 28.77
CA LYS A 383 5.12 2.07 28.04
C LYS A 383 5.13 0.83 27.12
N ILE A 384 5.59 1.01 25.89
CA ILE A 384 5.95 -0.09 25.00
C ILE A 384 7.40 -0.48 25.30
N HIS A 385 7.61 -1.71 25.73
CA HIS A 385 8.92 -2.26 26.08
C HIS A 385 9.56 -3.04 24.94
N MET A 386 8.73 -3.66 24.07
CA MET A 386 9.21 -4.48 22.97
C MET A 386 8.48 -4.13 21.66
N ILE A 387 9.26 -4.05 20.57
CA ILE A 387 8.71 -3.91 19.22
C ILE A 387 9.16 -5.11 18.37
N TRP A 388 8.19 -5.63 17.59
CA TRP A 388 8.43 -6.60 16.53
C TRP A 388 8.12 -5.96 15.17
N PHE A 389 9.15 -5.77 14.35
CA PHE A 389 9.00 -5.23 13.00
C PHE A 389 8.88 -6.38 12.00
N ASN A 390 7.69 -6.58 11.45
CA ASN A 390 7.45 -7.56 10.41
C ASN A 390 7.50 -6.87 9.03
N SER A 391 8.61 -7.01 8.32
CA SER A 391 8.82 -6.49 6.96
C SER A 391 8.44 -5.00 6.82
N SER A 392 8.86 -4.19 7.78
CA SER A 392 8.50 -2.77 7.87
C SER A 392 9.73 -1.88 7.94
N ASN A 393 10.02 -1.13 6.87
CA ASN A 393 11.11 -0.15 6.84
C ASN A 393 10.60 1.26 7.14
N LEU A 394 10.37 1.55 8.41
CA LEU A 394 9.71 2.78 8.88
C LEU A 394 10.56 4.04 8.77
N LEU A 395 11.88 3.93 8.66
CA LEU A 395 12.79 5.07 8.50
C LEU A 395 12.94 5.50 7.04
N ALA A 396 12.56 4.65 6.06
CA ALA A 396 12.39 5.02 4.66
C ALA A 396 10.95 4.72 4.19
N PRO A 397 9.94 5.35 4.81
CA PRO A 397 8.56 4.90 4.73
C PRO A 397 7.87 5.34 3.44
N THR A 398 6.76 4.66 3.16
CA THR A 398 5.80 5.11 2.14
C THR A 398 4.98 6.29 2.64
N CYS A 399 4.39 6.15 3.82
CA CYS A 399 3.43 7.11 4.36
C CYS A 399 3.47 7.19 5.90
N SER A 400 4.66 7.16 6.51
CA SER A 400 4.84 7.55 7.92
C SER A 400 5.39 8.97 7.97
N ALA A 401 4.68 9.88 8.62
CA ALA A 401 5.11 11.26 8.83
C ALA A 401 6.26 11.31 9.85
N ALA A 402 7.12 12.31 9.73
CA ALA A 402 8.19 12.60 10.67
C ALA A 402 9.08 11.38 11.04
N PRO A 403 9.73 10.70 10.08
CA PRO A 403 10.47 9.47 10.33
C PRO A 403 11.64 9.61 11.31
N ILE A 404 12.18 10.81 11.53
CA ILE A 404 13.18 11.08 12.57
C ILE A 404 12.60 10.86 13.97
N ARG A 405 11.33 11.25 14.21
CA ARG A 405 10.65 11.00 15.50
C ARG A 405 10.47 9.49 15.74
N TRP A 406 10.10 8.73 14.71
CA TRP A 406 10.03 7.28 14.80
C TRP A 406 11.37 6.65 15.17
N HIS A 407 12.47 7.14 14.56
CA HIS A 407 13.83 6.70 14.90
C HIS A 407 14.11 6.87 16.38
N ASP A 408 13.93 8.08 16.89
CA ASP A 408 14.22 8.40 18.31
C ASP A 408 13.31 7.60 19.26
N ALA A 409 12.06 7.39 18.87
CA ALA A 409 11.11 6.59 19.64
C ALA A 409 11.50 5.10 19.71
N PHE A 410 12.00 4.52 18.63
CA PHE A 410 12.46 3.11 18.63
C PHE A 410 13.66 2.87 19.54
N LEU A 411 14.52 3.86 19.72
CA LEU A 411 15.67 3.77 20.61
C LEU A 411 15.28 3.76 22.09
N ARG A 412 14.06 4.15 22.45
CA ARG A 412 13.54 4.17 23.83
C ARG A 412 13.04 2.80 24.34
N THR A 413 12.80 1.86 23.44
CA THR A 413 12.30 0.52 23.78
C THR A 413 13.42 -0.38 24.29
N ASP A 414 13.08 -1.37 25.13
CA ASP A 414 14.08 -2.20 25.81
C ASP A 414 14.57 -3.36 24.92
N PHE A 415 13.73 -3.83 23.97
CA PHE A 415 14.10 -4.92 23.07
C PHE A 415 13.34 -4.87 21.75
N ASN A 416 14.03 -5.09 20.62
CA ASN A 416 13.44 -5.02 19.28
C ASN A 416 13.85 -6.20 18.42
N VAL A 417 12.86 -6.79 17.74
CA VAL A 417 13.03 -7.84 16.75
C VAL A 417 12.66 -7.31 15.36
N VAL A 418 13.47 -7.57 14.37
CA VAL A 418 13.17 -7.31 12.97
C VAL A 418 13.19 -8.61 12.22
N GLN A 419 12.15 -8.89 11.42
CA GLN A 419 12.16 -9.95 10.42
C GLN A 419 12.09 -9.30 9.02
N ASP A 420 13.12 -9.54 8.21
CA ASP A 420 13.23 -8.94 6.86
C ASP A 420 14.19 -9.76 5.97
N LEU A 421 14.33 -9.35 4.70
CA LEU A 421 15.24 -9.99 3.73
C LEU A 421 16.65 -9.41 3.77
N VAL A 422 16.78 -8.12 4.08
CA VAL A 422 18.03 -7.35 3.98
C VAL A 422 18.15 -6.37 5.14
N MET A 423 19.39 -5.90 5.38
CA MET A 423 19.63 -4.85 6.36
C MET A 423 19.07 -3.51 5.83
N THR A 424 17.94 -3.10 6.36
CA THR A 424 17.30 -1.81 6.08
C THR A 424 17.76 -0.73 7.05
N PRO A 425 17.55 0.56 6.77
CA PRO A 425 17.79 1.62 7.76
C PRO A 425 17.10 1.37 9.10
N THR A 426 15.86 0.88 9.09
CA THR A 426 15.13 0.55 10.33
C THR A 426 15.78 -0.60 11.09
N ALA A 427 16.18 -1.66 10.39
CA ALA A 427 16.86 -2.79 11.02
C ALA A 427 18.22 -2.37 11.62
N MET A 428 19.01 -1.59 10.88
CA MET A 428 20.29 -1.08 11.35
C MET A 428 20.12 -0.18 12.58
N ALA A 429 19.17 0.74 12.57
CA ALA A 429 18.95 1.64 13.69
C ALA A 429 18.42 0.93 14.94
N ALA A 430 17.40 0.08 14.78
CA ALA A 430 16.54 -0.31 15.90
C ALA A 430 16.64 -1.78 16.34
N ALA A 431 17.03 -2.72 15.48
CA ALA A 431 16.94 -4.14 15.82
C ALA A 431 18.00 -4.61 16.81
N ASP A 432 17.61 -5.49 17.73
CA ASP A 432 18.51 -6.25 18.59
C ASP A 432 18.68 -7.69 18.09
N VAL A 433 17.61 -8.23 17.49
CA VAL A 433 17.62 -9.52 16.80
C VAL A 433 17.08 -9.33 15.39
N PHE A 434 17.75 -9.91 14.41
CA PHE A 434 17.33 -9.97 13.02
C PHE A 434 16.98 -11.42 12.65
N LEU A 435 15.75 -11.64 12.16
CA LEU A 435 15.25 -12.92 11.69
C LEU A 435 15.15 -12.89 10.16
N PRO A 436 15.86 -13.79 9.44
CA PRO A 436 15.96 -13.75 7.99
C PRO A 436 14.72 -14.38 7.32
N LEU A 437 14.14 -13.67 6.38
CA LEU A 437 12.99 -14.10 5.59
C LEU A 437 13.40 -14.63 4.20
N PRO A 438 12.63 -15.59 3.65
CA PRO A 438 12.76 -16.04 2.27
C PRO A 438 12.12 -15.04 1.29
N THR A 439 12.50 -15.11 0.03
CA THR A 439 11.79 -14.46 -1.08
C THR A 439 10.56 -15.27 -1.50
N VAL A 440 9.75 -14.72 -2.41
CA VAL A 440 8.56 -15.39 -2.97
C VAL A 440 8.88 -16.68 -3.76
N ALA A 441 10.13 -16.93 -4.11
CA ALA A 441 10.58 -18.17 -4.75
C ALA A 441 10.92 -19.28 -3.76
N GLU A 442 10.96 -18.99 -2.47
CA GLU A 442 11.59 -19.82 -1.46
C GLU A 442 10.63 -20.33 -0.38
N HIS A 443 9.33 -20.19 -0.57
CA HIS A 443 8.33 -20.74 0.35
C HIS A 443 7.00 -21.00 -0.35
N ASP A 444 6.22 -21.92 0.21
CA ASP A 444 4.85 -22.14 -0.19
C ASP A 444 3.95 -21.02 0.35
N GLY A 445 2.91 -20.66 -0.40
CA GLY A 445 1.96 -19.63 0.02
C GLY A 445 0.71 -19.57 -0.84
N ILE A 446 -0.29 -18.87 -0.35
CA ILE A 446 -1.52 -18.61 -1.08
C ILE A 446 -1.50 -17.17 -1.58
N VAL A 447 -1.64 -16.99 -2.88
CA VAL A 447 -1.80 -15.67 -3.49
C VAL A 447 -3.27 -15.33 -3.52
N ILE A 448 -3.63 -14.22 -2.90
CA ILE A 448 -4.98 -13.65 -2.93
C ILE A 448 -4.93 -12.28 -3.57
N THR A 449 -5.98 -11.90 -4.25
CA THR A 449 -6.12 -10.50 -4.68
C THR A 449 -6.72 -9.66 -3.57
N HIS A 450 -6.26 -8.42 -3.45
CA HIS A 450 -6.75 -7.47 -2.46
C HIS A 450 -8.06 -6.76 -2.86
N TYR A 451 -8.73 -7.22 -3.90
CA TYR A 451 -9.94 -6.57 -4.37
C TYR A 451 -11.14 -6.98 -3.52
N GLY A 452 -11.61 -6.01 -2.79
CA GLY A 452 -12.61 -6.21 -1.77
C GLY A 452 -12.06 -6.94 -0.54
N ARG A 453 -12.78 -6.92 0.55
CA ARG A 453 -12.48 -7.78 1.72
C ARG A 453 -12.60 -9.26 1.38
N ASN A 454 -13.13 -9.55 0.23
CA ASN A 454 -13.56 -10.87 -0.19
C ASN A 454 -12.62 -11.34 -1.29
N THR A 455 -11.86 -12.35 -0.99
CA THR A 455 -10.94 -13.01 -1.89
C THR A 455 -11.69 -13.63 -3.04
N VAL A 456 -11.37 -13.23 -4.24
CA VAL A 456 -12.06 -13.71 -5.44
C VAL A 456 -11.14 -14.51 -6.34
N PHE A 457 -9.85 -14.15 -6.38
CA PHE A 457 -8.86 -14.91 -7.12
C PHE A 457 -7.93 -15.63 -6.16
N LEU A 458 -7.62 -16.86 -6.46
CA LEU A 458 -6.63 -17.64 -5.72
C LEU A 458 -5.53 -18.09 -6.65
N GLY A 459 -4.30 -18.03 -6.17
CA GLY A 459 -3.13 -18.62 -6.80
C GLY A 459 -2.24 -19.25 -5.74
N ALA A 460 -1.28 -20.06 -6.16
CA ALA A 460 -0.29 -20.65 -5.29
C ALA A 460 1.08 -20.08 -5.54
N MET A 461 1.84 -19.86 -4.47
CA MET A 461 3.29 -19.76 -4.49
C MET A 461 3.86 -21.11 -4.12
N ASN A 462 4.96 -21.49 -4.75
CA ASN A 462 5.63 -22.76 -4.52
C ASN A 462 7.09 -22.52 -4.15
N GLU A 463 7.57 -23.20 -3.12
CA GLU A 463 8.99 -23.24 -2.82
C GLU A 463 9.72 -23.91 -3.99
N ALA A 464 10.50 -23.16 -4.76
CA ALA A 464 11.34 -23.66 -5.82
C ALA A 464 12.76 -23.99 -5.33
N LEU A 465 13.23 -23.28 -4.30
CA LEU A 465 14.51 -23.47 -3.64
C LEU A 465 14.45 -22.84 -2.26
N ARG A 466 15.47 -23.05 -1.44
CA ARG A 466 15.66 -22.31 -0.16
C ARG A 466 17.11 -21.89 -0.05
N VAL A 467 17.36 -20.63 0.31
CA VAL A 467 18.71 -20.09 0.51
C VAL A 467 18.98 -19.84 1.99
N GLY A 468 20.05 -20.43 2.50
CA GLY A 468 20.43 -20.29 3.91
C GLY A 468 19.42 -20.91 4.88
N GLU A 469 19.32 -20.34 6.06
CA GLU A 469 18.44 -20.78 7.15
C GLU A 469 17.18 -19.91 7.28
N THR A 470 16.68 -19.34 6.17
CA THR A 470 15.51 -18.45 6.18
C THR A 470 14.24 -19.19 6.59
N LYS A 471 13.34 -18.52 7.31
CA LYS A 471 12.00 -19.02 7.66
C LYS A 471 10.92 -18.04 7.20
N SER A 472 9.83 -18.57 6.63
CA SER A 472 8.69 -17.75 6.21
C SER A 472 7.92 -17.17 7.39
N ASP A 473 7.08 -16.18 7.12
CA ASP A 473 6.24 -15.56 8.15
C ASP A 473 5.40 -16.60 8.90
N VAL A 474 4.84 -17.57 8.18
CA VAL A 474 4.05 -18.65 8.80
C VAL A 474 4.89 -19.59 9.66
N GLU A 475 6.08 -19.99 9.20
CA GLU A 475 7.01 -20.82 9.97
C GLU A 475 7.40 -20.11 11.29
N ILE A 476 7.73 -18.81 11.22
CA ILE A 476 8.05 -17.99 12.39
C ILE A 476 6.88 -17.95 13.37
N CYS A 477 5.67 -17.64 12.88
CA CYS A 477 4.48 -17.56 13.74
C CYS A 477 4.19 -18.88 14.45
N ILE A 478 4.21 -20.01 13.73
CA ILE A 478 3.92 -21.34 14.28
C ILE A 478 4.98 -21.76 15.29
N GLU A 479 6.26 -21.58 14.97
CA GLU A 479 7.34 -22.02 15.85
C GLU A 479 7.41 -21.19 17.13
N PHE A 480 7.22 -19.88 17.06
CA PHE A 480 7.09 -19.04 18.25
C PHE A 480 5.82 -19.37 19.05
N GLY A 481 4.69 -19.58 18.36
CA GLY A 481 3.44 -19.96 19.00
C GLY A 481 3.58 -21.25 19.82
N LYS A 482 4.14 -22.31 19.22
CA LYS A 482 4.41 -23.58 19.91
C LYS A 482 5.27 -23.41 21.17
N ARG A 483 6.24 -22.47 21.16
CA ARG A 483 7.12 -22.21 22.31
C ARG A 483 6.51 -21.30 23.38
N LEU A 484 5.66 -20.35 22.95
CA LEU A 484 5.01 -19.38 23.84
C LEU A 484 3.66 -19.85 24.36
N ASN A 485 3.18 -21.03 23.94
CA ASN A 485 1.84 -21.54 24.21
C ASN A 485 0.76 -20.62 23.63
N ASP A 486 0.50 -20.75 22.35
CA ASP A 486 -0.40 -19.93 21.55
C ASP A 486 -1.91 -20.16 21.79
N ALA A 487 -2.27 -20.87 22.87
CA ALA A 487 -3.66 -21.10 23.23
C ALA A 487 -4.34 -19.78 23.64
N GLY A 488 -5.53 -19.56 23.05
CA GLY A 488 -6.38 -18.46 23.45
C GLY A 488 -7.03 -18.66 24.82
N PRO A 489 -7.86 -17.69 25.29
CA PRO A 489 -8.52 -17.77 26.60
C PRO A 489 -9.41 -18.99 26.80
N ASP A 490 -9.92 -19.57 25.72
CA ASP A 490 -10.75 -20.80 25.72
C ASP A 490 -9.93 -22.09 25.64
N GLY A 491 -8.58 -21.98 25.58
CA GLY A 491 -7.67 -23.12 25.48
C GLY A 491 -7.50 -23.68 24.05
N SER A 492 -8.12 -23.07 23.04
CA SER A 492 -7.92 -23.45 21.63
C SER A 492 -6.63 -22.86 21.08
N SER A 493 -5.95 -23.56 20.15
CA SER A 493 -4.82 -23.03 19.42
C SER A 493 -5.24 -22.58 18.02
N THR A 494 -4.89 -21.34 17.67
CA THR A 494 -5.07 -20.81 16.31
C THR A 494 -4.20 -21.53 15.29
N TRP A 495 -3.06 -22.10 15.73
CA TRP A 495 -2.07 -22.72 14.85
C TRP A 495 -2.40 -24.17 14.50
N ASP A 496 -3.41 -24.79 15.16
CA ASP A 496 -3.82 -26.17 14.89
C ASP A 496 -4.30 -26.40 13.45
N ILE A 497 -4.79 -25.36 12.79
CA ILE A 497 -5.24 -25.45 11.39
C ILE A 497 -4.09 -25.69 10.41
N PHE A 498 -2.85 -25.36 10.77
CA PHE A 498 -1.68 -25.58 9.92
C PHE A 498 -1.16 -27.02 10.02
N LYS A 499 -1.34 -27.70 11.14
CA LYS A 499 -0.91 -29.08 11.43
C LYS A 499 0.38 -29.55 10.74
N GLY A 500 0.97 -30.63 11.23
CA GLY A 500 2.18 -31.20 10.65
C GLY A 500 3.46 -30.67 11.28
N ASP A 501 4.55 -31.38 10.98
CA ASP A 501 5.91 -31.06 11.44
C ASP A 501 6.78 -30.55 10.28
N ASP A 502 6.34 -30.73 9.02
CA ASP A 502 7.00 -30.28 7.81
C ASP A 502 6.38 -28.94 7.34
N ARG A 503 7.25 -27.96 7.05
CA ARG A 503 6.83 -26.66 6.52
C ARG A 503 5.99 -26.75 5.23
N HIS A 504 6.19 -27.80 4.43
CA HIS A 504 5.41 -28.03 3.21
C HIS A 504 3.98 -28.50 3.46
N GLU A 505 3.65 -28.88 4.69
CA GLU A 505 2.30 -29.28 5.10
C GLU A 505 1.48 -28.08 5.62
N PHE A 506 2.14 -27.00 6.08
CA PHE A 506 1.46 -25.87 6.74
C PHE A 506 0.43 -25.20 5.84
N VAL A 507 0.83 -24.78 4.65
CA VAL A 507 -0.05 -24.05 3.72
C VAL A 507 -1.14 -24.96 3.13
N PRO A 508 -0.87 -26.20 2.67
CA PRO A 508 -1.90 -27.16 2.27
C PRO A 508 -2.95 -27.42 3.35
N ASN A 509 -2.52 -27.64 4.59
CA ASN A 509 -3.45 -27.90 5.70
C ASN A 509 -4.30 -26.65 6.02
N PHE A 510 -3.70 -25.48 6.05
CA PHE A 510 -4.42 -24.22 6.22
C PHE A 510 -5.45 -24.00 5.10
N PHE A 511 -5.06 -24.20 3.84
CA PHE A 511 -5.95 -24.07 2.69
C PHE A 511 -7.15 -25.02 2.81
N SER A 512 -6.91 -26.27 3.13
CA SER A 512 -7.96 -27.29 3.33
C SER A 512 -8.91 -26.89 4.48
N ALA A 513 -8.39 -26.42 5.60
CA ALA A 513 -9.18 -25.98 6.74
C ALA A 513 -10.03 -24.75 6.43
N GLN A 514 -9.51 -23.80 5.64
CA GLN A 514 -10.22 -22.57 5.29
C GLN A 514 -11.28 -22.79 4.21
N THR A 515 -11.03 -23.66 3.25
CA THR A 515 -11.97 -23.92 2.14
C THR A 515 -13.02 -24.95 2.50
N GLN A 516 -12.75 -25.83 3.48
CA GLN A 516 -13.64 -26.91 3.92
C GLN A 516 -14.17 -27.78 2.77
N GLY A 517 -13.43 -27.81 1.65
CA GLY A 517 -13.85 -28.53 0.43
C GLY A 517 -14.88 -27.79 -0.44
N GLU A 518 -15.31 -26.59 -0.08
CA GLU A 518 -16.30 -25.80 -0.85
C GLU A 518 -15.84 -25.47 -2.27
N LEU A 519 -14.52 -25.37 -2.49
CA LEU A 519 -13.96 -25.08 -3.81
C LEU A 519 -13.88 -26.30 -4.73
N GLY A 520 -14.00 -27.51 -4.20
CA GLY A 520 -13.94 -28.77 -4.97
C GLY A 520 -12.53 -29.17 -5.42
N PHE A 521 -11.47 -28.50 -4.93
CA PHE A 521 -10.07 -28.79 -5.19
C PHE A 521 -9.20 -28.50 -3.96
N ASP A 522 -8.04 -29.14 -3.89
CA ASP A 522 -7.04 -28.92 -2.85
C ASP A 522 -5.93 -27.93 -3.28
N PHE A 523 -4.94 -27.71 -2.42
CA PHE A 523 -3.84 -26.80 -2.69
C PHE A 523 -2.92 -27.33 -3.81
N ASP A 524 -2.76 -28.62 -3.95
CA ASP A 524 -1.95 -29.21 -5.01
C ASP A 524 -2.62 -29.05 -6.39
N GLU A 525 -3.94 -29.05 -6.42
CA GLU A 525 -4.68 -28.71 -7.64
C GLU A 525 -4.60 -27.22 -7.94
N LEU A 526 -4.67 -26.35 -6.92
CA LEU A 526 -4.47 -24.90 -7.10
C LEU A 526 -3.10 -24.58 -7.71
N ARG A 527 -2.03 -25.32 -7.31
CA ARG A 527 -0.71 -25.21 -7.91
C ARG A 527 -0.71 -25.49 -9.42
N LYS A 528 -1.53 -26.44 -9.87
CA LYS A 528 -1.66 -26.81 -11.30
C LYS A 528 -2.54 -25.84 -12.07
N ILE A 529 -3.64 -25.38 -11.47
CA ILE A 529 -4.55 -24.40 -12.06
C ILE A 529 -3.82 -23.07 -12.28
N GLY A 530 -2.93 -22.70 -11.34
CA GLY A 530 -2.17 -21.45 -11.35
C GLY A 530 -2.98 -20.22 -10.95
N LEU A 531 -4.19 -20.04 -11.49
CA LEU A 531 -5.13 -18.98 -11.15
C LEU A 531 -6.55 -19.51 -11.11
N TYR A 532 -7.18 -19.51 -9.95
CA TYR A 532 -8.60 -19.79 -9.78
C TYR A 532 -9.42 -18.52 -9.94
N GLN A 533 -10.41 -18.57 -10.83
CA GLN A 533 -11.35 -17.49 -11.14
C GLN A 533 -12.78 -18.00 -10.92
N PRO A 534 -13.50 -17.53 -9.88
CA PRO A 534 -14.77 -18.15 -9.46
C PRO A 534 -15.99 -17.76 -10.31
N GLY A 535 -15.82 -16.86 -11.29
CA GLY A 535 -16.93 -16.17 -11.92
C GLY A 535 -17.42 -14.98 -11.09
N TYR A 536 -18.40 -14.24 -11.60
CA TYR A 536 -18.93 -13.06 -10.92
C TYR A 536 -20.43 -12.95 -11.12
N SER A 537 -21.16 -12.62 -10.05
CA SER A 537 -22.58 -12.31 -10.09
C SER A 537 -22.73 -10.78 -9.99
N TYR A 538 -23.23 -10.15 -11.04
CA TYR A 538 -23.55 -8.73 -11.03
C TYR A 538 -24.87 -8.45 -10.31
N ARG A 539 -25.04 -7.23 -9.82
CA ARG A 539 -26.22 -6.75 -9.10
C ARG A 539 -26.57 -7.60 -7.88
N LYS A 540 -25.55 -7.95 -7.15
CA LYS A 540 -25.67 -8.74 -5.91
C LYS A 540 -26.58 -8.09 -4.89
N TYR A 541 -26.66 -6.74 -4.89
CA TYR A 541 -27.57 -5.98 -4.03
C TYR A 541 -29.05 -6.29 -4.31
N GLU A 542 -29.43 -6.59 -5.56
CA GLU A 542 -30.79 -6.98 -5.90
C GLU A 542 -31.15 -8.41 -5.48
N LYS A 543 -30.11 -9.27 -5.35
CA LYS A 543 -30.24 -10.70 -5.12
C LYS A 543 -30.08 -11.11 -3.65
N GLY A 544 -29.78 -10.14 -2.76
CA GLY A 544 -29.48 -10.43 -1.37
C GLY A 544 -28.09 -11.06 -1.13
N GLU A 545 -27.18 -10.92 -2.10
CA GLU A 545 -25.85 -11.56 -2.03
C GLU A 545 -24.79 -10.67 -1.37
N LEU A 546 -25.11 -9.43 -0.97
CA LEU A 546 -24.17 -8.51 -0.30
C LEU A 546 -24.38 -8.43 1.21
N ARG A 547 -25.59 -8.62 1.68
CA ARG A 547 -25.93 -8.52 3.09
C ARG A 547 -25.76 -9.86 3.79
N PHE A 548 -25.32 -9.83 5.05
CA PHE A 548 -25.18 -11.05 5.87
C PHE A 548 -26.52 -11.71 6.21
N ASP A 549 -27.62 -10.94 6.19
CA ASP A 549 -28.98 -11.44 6.43
C ASP A 549 -29.65 -12.03 5.19
N GLY A 550 -29.04 -11.92 4.00
CA GLY A 550 -29.55 -12.43 2.75
C GLY A 550 -30.67 -11.59 2.11
N GLU A 551 -31.02 -10.44 2.69
CA GLU A 551 -32.00 -9.53 2.14
C GLU A 551 -31.39 -8.66 1.00
N PRO A 552 -32.18 -8.21 0.02
CA PRO A 552 -31.73 -7.23 -0.96
C PRO A 552 -31.20 -5.96 -0.32
N GLY A 553 -30.14 -5.39 -0.87
CA GLY A 553 -29.52 -4.17 -0.40
C GLY A 553 -28.01 -4.28 -0.18
N PHE A 554 -27.48 -3.32 0.55
CA PHE A 554 -26.07 -3.18 0.89
C PHE A 554 -25.86 -3.50 2.37
N ASN A 555 -24.65 -3.94 2.73
CA ASN A 555 -24.34 -4.30 4.14
C ASN A 555 -23.96 -3.05 4.97
N THR A 556 -24.81 -2.03 4.91
CA THR A 556 -24.74 -0.78 5.67
C THR A 556 -25.80 -0.76 6.78
N VAL A 557 -25.79 0.27 7.61
CA VAL A 557 -26.80 0.42 8.70
C VAL A 557 -28.21 0.55 8.12
N THR A 558 -28.35 1.33 7.04
CA THR A 558 -29.66 1.55 6.39
C THR A 558 -30.06 0.45 5.41
N GLY A 559 -29.14 -0.43 5.04
CA GLY A 559 -29.32 -1.39 3.94
C GLY A 559 -29.15 -0.78 2.56
N LEU A 560 -28.83 0.51 2.45
CA LEU A 560 -28.68 1.29 1.22
C LEU A 560 -27.26 1.85 1.11
N VAL A 561 -26.89 2.38 -0.06
CA VAL A 561 -25.66 3.19 -0.17
C VAL A 561 -25.87 4.50 0.58
N GLU A 562 -25.08 4.76 1.59
CA GLU A 562 -25.21 5.93 2.45
C GLU A 562 -24.51 7.15 1.86
N LEU A 563 -25.24 7.99 1.10
CA LEU A 563 -24.77 9.31 0.67
C LEU A 563 -24.69 10.28 1.85
N TYR A 564 -25.57 10.07 2.83
CA TYR A 564 -25.51 10.60 4.20
C TYR A 564 -25.15 9.46 5.13
N SER A 565 -23.98 9.53 5.76
CA SER A 565 -23.49 8.44 6.61
C SER A 565 -24.06 8.49 8.01
N THR A 566 -24.92 7.54 8.33
CA THR A 566 -25.50 7.41 9.68
C THR A 566 -24.46 7.06 10.75
N LEU A 567 -23.38 6.37 10.37
CA LEU A 567 -22.26 6.06 11.28
C LEU A 567 -21.44 7.31 11.61
N PHE A 568 -21.14 8.16 10.61
CA PHE A 568 -20.38 9.38 10.85
C PHE A 568 -21.16 10.32 11.79
N GLU A 569 -22.47 10.48 11.55
CA GLU A 569 -23.33 11.23 12.46
C GLU A 569 -23.31 10.66 13.89
N ALA A 570 -23.40 9.32 14.03
CA ALA A 570 -23.36 8.66 15.32
C ALA A 570 -22.03 8.83 16.06
N TRP A 571 -20.93 9.06 15.33
CA TRP A 571 -19.61 9.37 15.89
C TRP A 571 -19.37 10.87 16.10
N GLY A 572 -20.35 11.73 15.79
CA GLY A 572 -20.25 13.18 15.96
C GLY A 572 -19.48 13.89 14.85
N GLU A 573 -19.34 13.23 13.70
CA GLU A 573 -18.66 13.74 12.51
C GLU A 573 -19.69 14.23 11.48
N ASP A 574 -19.25 15.06 10.50
CA ASP A 574 -20.13 15.48 9.41
C ASP A 574 -20.53 14.25 8.58
N PRO A 575 -21.84 13.96 8.44
CA PRO A 575 -22.33 12.78 7.70
C PRO A 575 -22.21 12.88 6.19
N LEU A 576 -21.92 14.10 5.67
CA LEU A 576 -21.80 14.40 4.24
C LEU A 576 -20.37 14.77 3.87
N PRO A 577 -19.92 14.45 2.65
CA PRO A 577 -18.60 14.88 2.23
C PRO A 577 -18.52 16.40 2.08
N PHE A 578 -17.38 16.97 2.40
CA PHE A 578 -17.05 18.39 2.31
C PHE A 578 -15.60 18.59 1.89
N TYR A 579 -15.21 19.82 1.65
CA TYR A 579 -13.83 20.19 1.34
C TYR A 579 -13.27 21.13 2.41
N GLU A 580 -12.05 20.84 2.85
CA GLU A 580 -11.21 21.76 3.61
C GLU A 580 -9.91 22.04 2.85
N GLU A 581 -9.47 23.32 2.86
CA GLU A 581 -8.15 23.66 2.32
C GLU A 581 -7.06 22.88 3.10
N PRO A 582 -6.05 22.28 2.43
CA PRO A 582 -4.95 21.64 3.14
C PRO A 582 -4.35 22.56 4.20
N ARG A 583 -4.18 22.03 5.43
CA ARG A 583 -3.75 22.82 6.58
C ARG A 583 -2.42 23.53 6.36
N TRP A 584 -1.54 22.94 5.59
CA TRP A 584 -0.19 23.45 5.30
C TRP A 584 -0.05 23.84 3.85
N SER A 585 -0.81 24.84 3.43
CA SER A 585 -0.81 25.40 2.08
C SER A 585 -0.52 26.91 2.10
N PRO A 586 -0.12 27.51 0.96
CA PRO A 586 0.00 28.98 0.85
C PRO A 586 -1.32 29.72 1.10
N VAL A 587 -2.47 29.06 0.99
CA VAL A 587 -3.79 29.62 1.26
C VAL A 587 -4.10 29.61 2.75
N SER A 588 -3.84 28.48 3.44
CA SER A 588 -4.08 28.36 4.88
C SER A 588 -3.07 29.16 5.72
N HIS A 589 -1.86 29.37 5.19
CA HIS A 589 -0.78 30.11 5.83
C HIS A 589 -0.24 31.22 4.93
N PRO A 590 -1.05 32.28 4.66
CA PRO A 590 -0.63 33.37 3.78
C PRO A 590 0.60 34.13 4.29
N GLU A 591 0.84 34.13 5.60
CA GLU A 591 2.04 34.69 6.22
C GLU A 591 3.33 33.96 5.90
N LEU A 592 3.25 32.70 5.47
CA LEU A 592 4.37 31.86 5.04
C LEU A 592 4.45 31.68 3.52
N ALA A 593 3.46 32.15 2.78
CA ALA A 593 3.34 31.94 1.34
C ALA A 593 4.54 32.45 0.54
N ASP A 594 5.11 33.61 0.92
CA ASP A 594 6.30 34.15 0.27
C ASP A 594 7.55 33.27 0.47
N LYS A 595 7.64 32.58 1.62
CA LYS A 595 8.75 31.68 1.93
C LYS A 595 8.55 30.30 1.35
N TYR A 596 7.33 29.77 1.35
CA TYR A 596 6.98 28.43 0.88
C TYR A 596 5.87 28.52 -0.18
N PRO A 597 6.20 29.02 -1.39
CA PRO A 597 5.18 29.35 -2.40
C PRO A 597 4.62 28.15 -3.17
N TYR A 598 5.26 26.97 -3.10
CA TYR A 598 4.90 25.83 -3.91
C TYR A 598 4.14 24.77 -3.11
N MET A 599 3.21 24.09 -3.78
CA MET A 599 2.62 22.87 -3.24
C MET A 599 3.50 21.66 -3.60
N MET A 600 3.86 20.88 -2.61
CA MET A 600 4.57 19.62 -2.81
C MET A 600 3.59 18.46 -2.85
N THR A 601 3.70 17.64 -3.87
CA THR A 601 3.15 16.29 -3.89
C THR A 601 4.28 15.27 -3.90
N SER A 602 4.06 14.09 -3.37
CA SER A 602 5.10 13.08 -3.27
C SER A 602 4.60 11.70 -3.72
N GLY A 603 5.53 10.78 -3.94
CA GLY A 603 5.20 9.39 -4.12
C GLY A 603 5.25 8.94 -5.56
N ALA A 604 4.21 8.23 -6.02
CA ALA A 604 4.15 7.26 -7.08
C ALA A 604 5.17 6.14 -6.92
N ARG A 605 4.69 4.89 -6.82
CA ARG A 605 5.57 3.73 -6.96
C ARG A 605 6.21 3.74 -8.34
N GLU A 606 7.42 3.24 -8.40
CA GLU A 606 8.14 3.08 -9.66
C GLU A 606 7.93 1.66 -10.21
N TYR A 607 8.06 1.49 -11.51
CA TYR A 607 7.95 0.16 -12.13
C TYR A 607 9.12 -0.77 -11.77
N ASN A 608 10.27 -0.22 -11.41
CA ASN A 608 11.51 -0.94 -11.06
C ASN A 608 11.68 -1.17 -9.56
N THR A 609 11.01 -0.41 -8.69
CA THR A 609 11.09 -0.55 -7.24
C THR A 609 9.70 -0.56 -6.62
N PHE A 610 9.58 -1.14 -5.42
CA PHE A 610 8.36 -1.10 -4.64
C PHE A 610 8.60 -0.27 -3.38
N HIS A 611 8.16 1.00 -3.38
CA HIS A 611 8.40 1.95 -2.30
C HIS A 611 9.91 2.06 -1.95
N SER A 612 10.31 1.69 -0.74
CA SER A 612 11.73 1.65 -0.31
C SER A 612 12.44 0.35 -0.66
N GLU A 613 11.72 -0.68 -1.11
CA GLU A 613 12.27 -1.97 -1.51
C GLU A 613 13.03 -1.89 -2.84
N HIS A 614 13.87 -2.89 -3.09
CA HIS A 614 14.64 -3.13 -4.32
C HIS A 614 15.75 -2.10 -4.62
N ARG A 615 15.96 -1.08 -3.78
CA ARG A 615 17.03 -0.10 -3.97
C ARG A 615 18.43 -0.70 -3.76
N MET A 616 18.51 -1.81 -3.02
CA MET A 616 19.72 -2.58 -2.80
C MET A 616 20.13 -3.45 -4.00
N PHE A 617 19.26 -3.63 -5.00
CA PHE A 617 19.53 -4.40 -6.21
C PHE A 617 19.89 -3.45 -7.35
N PRO A 618 21.18 -3.39 -7.75
CA PRO A 618 21.66 -2.38 -8.70
C PRO A 618 21.07 -2.55 -10.10
N THR A 619 20.70 -3.76 -10.49
CA THR A 619 20.01 -4.06 -11.75
C THR A 619 18.64 -3.39 -11.87
N LEU A 620 17.88 -3.33 -10.79
CA LEU A 620 16.61 -2.62 -10.73
C LEU A 620 16.82 -1.11 -10.52
N ARG A 621 17.71 -0.74 -9.58
CA ARG A 621 17.99 0.66 -9.29
C ARG A 621 18.56 1.42 -10.48
N HIS A 622 19.25 0.76 -11.40
CA HIS A 622 19.82 1.34 -12.62
C HIS A 622 18.81 2.17 -13.43
N PHE A 623 17.53 1.82 -13.41
CA PHE A 623 16.50 2.58 -14.11
C PHE A 623 16.23 3.95 -13.48
N ARG A 624 16.63 4.15 -12.23
CA ARG A 624 16.59 5.43 -11.52
C ARG A 624 17.65 5.43 -10.40
N ASP A 625 18.82 5.97 -10.72
CA ASP A 625 19.96 5.99 -9.80
C ASP A 625 19.77 6.94 -8.61
N PHE A 626 19.00 8.01 -8.80
CA PHE A 626 18.81 9.09 -7.83
C PHE A 626 17.33 9.42 -7.68
N PRO A 627 16.90 9.92 -6.49
CA PRO A 627 15.58 10.53 -6.37
C PRO A 627 15.54 11.80 -7.20
N ASP A 628 14.46 11.97 -7.95
CA ASP A 628 14.22 13.20 -8.69
C ASP A 628 13.04 13.99 -8.10
N ILE A 629 13.13 15.30 -8.31
CA ILE A 629 12.04 16.24 -8.10
C ILE A 629 11.61 16.77 -9.49
N GLU A 630 10.35 16.56 -9.85
CA GLU A 630 9.76 17.13 -11.05
C GLU A 630 9.44 18.60 -10.81
N ILE A 631 9.94 19.47 -11.67
CA ILE A 631 9.81 20.94 -11.58
C ILE A 631 9.44 21.48 -12.96
N HIS A 632 8.49 22.42 -13.02
CA HIS A 632 8.19 23.11 -14.27
C HIS A 632 9.38 23.96 -14.72
N PRO A 633 9.72 24.01 -16.02
CA PRO A 633 10.88 24.79 -16.52
C PRO A 633 10.86 26.27 -16.11
N ASP A 634 9.70 26.92 -16.09
CA ASP A 634 9.58 28.33 -15.67
C ASP A 634 9.92 28.50 -14.19
N THR A 635 9.46 27.58 -13.33
CA THR A 635 9.80 27.57 -11.91
C THR A 635 11.28 27.31 -11.70
N ALA A 636 11.85 26.35 -12.42
CA ALA A 636 13.28 26.05 -12.36
C ALA A 636 14.14 27.26 -12.79
N ALA A 637 13.75 27.94 -13.86
CA ALA A 637 14.44 29.14 -14.35
C ALA A 637 14.42 30.27 -13.32
N ALA A 638 13.31 30.50 -12.64
CA ALA A 638 13.18 31.51 -11.59
C ALA A 638 14.17 31.28 -10.42
N HIS A 639 14.55 30.03 -10.15
CA HIS A 639 15.49 29.62 -9.11
C HIS A 639 16.91 29.30 -9.63
N GLY A 640 17.18 29.50 -10.92
CA GLY A 640 18.49 29.18 -11.55
C GLY A 640 18.81 27.68 -11.54
N ILE A 641 17.78 26.83 -11.48
CA ILE A 641 17.87 25.37 -11.46
C ILE A 641 17.90 24.86 -12.91
N LYS A 642 18.77 23.88 -13.19
CA LYS A 642 18.88 23.19 -14.48
C LYS A 642 18.60 21.70 -14.29
N GLU A 643 18.28 21.01 -15.39
CA GLU A 643 18.14 19.54 -15.40
C GLU A 643 19.34 18.87 -14.73
N GLY A 644 19.07 17.96 -13.77
CA GLY A 644 20.07 17.19 -13.04
C GLY A 644 20.79 17.93 -11.90
N ASP A 645 20.49 19.19 -11.65
CA ASP A 645 21.00 19.91 -10.48
C ASP A 645 20.43 19.29 -9.18
N TRP A 646 21.20 19.33 -8.09
CA TRP A 646 20.65 19.03 -6.79
C TRP A 646 19.78 20.19 -6.30
N VAL A 647 18.61 19.84 -5.78
CA VAL A 647 17.62 20.78 -5.24
C VAL A 647 17.27 20.36 -3.83
N GLU A 648 17.36 21.30 -2.90
CA GLU A 648 16.82 21.17 -1.55
C GLU A 648 15.37 21.64 -1.55
N VAL A 649 14.50 20.78 -1.07
CA VAL A 649 13.09 21.05 -0.76
C VAL A 649 13.00 21.26 0.74
N GLU A 650 12.41 22.36 1.17
CA GLU A 650 12.32 22.74 2.58
C GLU A 650 10.93 23.24 2.92
N ASN A 651 10.50 22.94 4.14
CA ASN A 651 9.35 23.57 4.81
C ASN A 651 9.62 23.65 6.33
N PRO A 652 8.69 24.16 7.17
CA PRO A 652 8.91 24.28 8.61
C PRO A 652 9.24 22.97 9.34
N PHE A 653 8.88 21.81 8.75
CA PHE A 653 9.02 20.49 9.38
C PHE A 653 10.35 19.80 9.06
N GLY A 654 10.94 20.11 7.90
CA GLY A 654 12.17 19.47 7.51
C GLY A 654 12.64 19.84 6.11
N ARG A 655 13.59 19.04 5.63
CA ARG A 655 14.19 19.19 4.30
C ARG A 655 14.58 17.86 3.69
N ALA A 656 14.66 17.83 2.37
CA ALA A 656 15.19 16.71 1.59
C ALA A 656 15.87 17.22 0.33
N ARG A 657 16.86 16.50 -0.20
CA ARG A 657 17.55 16.84 -1.44
C ARG A 657 17.28 15.80 -2.51
N GLN A 658 16.89 16.26 -3.68
CA GLN A 658 16.63 15.41 -4.85
C GLN A 658 17.18 16.09 -6.12
N LYS A 659 17.32 15.34 -7.22
CA LYS A 659 17.79 15.89 -8.49
C LYS A 659 16.65 16.47 -9.30
N ALA A 660 16.82 17.66 -9.83
CA ALA A 660 15.86 18.30 -10.71
C ALA A 660 15.63 17.47 -11.97
N HIS A 661 14.36 17.24 -12.27
CA HIS A 661 13.85 16.72 -13.52
C HIS A 661 12.82 17.73 -14.06
N LEU A 662 13.18 18.40 -15.17
CA LEU A 662 12.37 19.49 -15.70
C LEU A 662 11.27 18.94 -16.61
N VAL A 663 10.01 19.16 -16.23
CA VAL A 663 8.84 18.63 -16.95
C VAL A 663 7.78 19.72 -17.15
N ILE A 664 7.23 19.80 -18.37
CA ILE A 664 6.11 20.72 -18.67
C ILE A 664 4.74 20.17 -18.26
N THR A 665 4.72 18.98 -17.69
CA THR A 665 3.50 18.23 -17.35
C THR A 665 3.00 18.48 -15.92
N ILE A 666 3.68 19.37 -15.19
CA ILE A 666 3.30 19.79 -13.83
C ILE A 666 2.98 21.30 -13.85
N ASP A 667 2.04 21.73 -12.98
CA ASP A 667 1.73 23.16 -12.84
C ASP A 667 2.96 23.91 -12.26
N PRO A 668 3.30 25.14 -12.72
CA PRO A 668 4.42 25.90 -12.17
C PRO A 668 4.39 26.15 -10.67
N ARG A 669 3.23 26.03 -10.04
CA ARG A 669 3.02 26.18 -8.59
C ARG A 669 3.19 24.88 -7.79
N VAL A 670 3.49 23.76 -8.47
CA VAL A 670 3.59 22.43 -7.87
C VAL A 670 4.96 21.84 -8.12
N VAL A 671 5.49 21.11 -7.14
CA VAL A 671 6.66 20.24 -7.30
C VAL A 671 6.30 18.81 -6.89
N HIS A 672 6.91 17.81 -7.53
CA HIS A 672 6.66 16.41 -7.22
C HIS A 672 7.93 15.69 -6.83
N CYS A 673 7.99 15.16 -5.60
CA CYS A 673 9.16 14.51 -5.01
C CYS A 673 9.02 13.00 -4.96
N ARG A 674 10.13 12.27 -5.06
CA ARG A 674 10.15 10.82 -4.86
C ARG A 674 10.22 10.45 -3.39
N HIS A 675 9.46 9.41 -2.98
CA HIS A 675 9.40 8.92 -1.60
C HIS A 675 10.26 7.67 -1.37
N GLY A 676 10.42 7.30 -0.10
CA GLY A 676 11.03 6.03 0.31
C GLY A 676 12.48 5.86 -0.13
N TRP A 677 13.24 6.95 -0.22
CA TRP A 677 14.58 6.91 -0.78
C TRP A 677 15.66 6.73 0.31
N TRP A 678 16.59 5.82 0.09
CA TRP A 678 17.80 5.57 0.85
C TRP A 678 18.88 4.99 -0.09
N TYR A 679 20.14 4.88 0.38
CA TYR A 679 21.32 4.58 -0.44
C TYR A 679 22.06 3.36 0.11
N PRO A 680 21.70 2.12 -0.31
CA PRO A 680 22.30 0.87 0.20
C PRO A 680 23.81 0.73 0.03
N GLU A 681 24.41 1.54 -0.86
CA GLU A 681 25.86 1.62 -1.09
C GLU A 681 26.59 2.54 -0.11
N GLN A 682 25.86 3.28 0.70
CA GLN A 682 26.43 4.15 1.74
C GLN A 682 26.63 3.37 3.04
N GLU A 683 27.42 3.98 3.94
CA GLU A 683 27.64 3.45 5.29
C GLU A 683 26.30 3.26 6.02
N GLY A 684 26.08 2.05 6.56
CA GLY A 684 24.83 1.69 7.25
C GLY A 684 24.77 2.14 8.70
N GLU A 685 25.91 2.40 9.33
CA GLU A 685 25.98 2.80 10.74
C GLU A 685 25.46 4.23 10.98
N GLU A 686 25.08 4.48 12.23
CA GLU A 686 24.78 5.84 12.70
C GLU A 686 26.01 6.76 12.58
N PRO A 687 25.83 8.05 12.27
CA PRO A 687 24.56 8.76 12.06
C PRO A 687 24.08 8.71 10.59
N ASN A 688 24.73 7.96 9.71
CA ASN A 688 24.46 8.00 8.28
C ASN A 688 23.22 7.16 7.88
N LEU A 689 23.06 5.97 8.48
CA LEU A 689 21.96 5.03 8.21
C LEU A 689 21.64 4.88 6.71
N PHE A 690 22.65 4.48 5.93
CA PHE A 690 22.51 4.37 4.47
C PHE A 690 22.02 5.67 3.79
N GLY A 691 22.34 6.82 4.36
CA GLY A 691 21.94 8.13 3.83
C GLY A 691 20.44 8.40 3.82
N VAL A 692 19.65 7.68 4.61
CA VAL A 692 18.16 7.77 4.62
C VAL A 692 17.64 9.18 4.89
N TRP A 693 18.33 9.97 5.70
CA TRP A 693 17.94 11.34 6.03
C TRP A 693 18.20 12.36 4.92
N LYS A 694 18.98 12.00 3.89
CA LYS A 694 19.39 12.93 2.84
C LYS A 694 18.28 13.28 1.86
N SER A 695 17.45 12.29 1.52
CA SER A 695 16.43 12.41 0.45
C SER A 695 15.04 11.97 0.88
N ASN A 696 14.81 11.76 2.17
CA ASN A 696 13.51 11.30 2.68
C ASN A 696 12.52 12.47 2.76
N VAL A 697 11.62 12.54 1.79
CA VAL A 697 10.62 13.62 1.70
C VAL A 697 9.56 13.57 2.81
N ASN A 698 9.41 12.44 3.50
CA ASN A 698 8.47 12.35 4.61
C ASN A 698 8.93 13.15 5.84
N ASN A 699 10.19 13.61 5.87
CA ASN A 699 10.65 14.60 6.84
C ASN A 699 9.94 15.96 6.70
N LEU A 700 9.31 16.24 5.54
CA LEU A 700 8.53 17.44 5.29
C LEU A 700 7.05 17.30 5.68
N VAL A 701 6.62 16.12 6.10
CA VAL A 701 5.22 15.84 6.46
C VAL A 701 5.05 15.98 7.97
N PRO A 702 4.17 16.88 8.44
CA PRO A 702 3.93 17.06 9.87
C PRO A 702 3.18 15.88 10.48
N HIS A 703 3.50 15.56 11.71
CA HIS A 703 2.76 14.60 12.52
C HIS A 703 1.37 15.18 12.89
N PHE A 704 0.35 14.35 12.96
CA PHE A 704 -1.04 14.71 13.20
C PHE A 704 -1.68 15.68 12.18
N ASP A 705 -1.13 15.81 10.97
CA ASP A 705 -1.85 16.41 9.85
C ASP A 705 -2.82 15.39 9.24
N ILE A 706 -3.80 14.95 10.04
CA ILE A 706 -4.75 13.90 9.72
C ILE A 706 -6.17 14.45 9.58
N GLY A 707 -6.96 13.80 8.74
CA GLY A 707 -8.32 14.21 8.43
C GLY A 707 -9.38 13.62 9.37
N GLN A 708 -10.62 13.76 8.95
CA GLN A 708 -11.81 13.25 9.63
C GLN A 708 -11.69 11.75 9.91
N LEU A 709 -12.23 11.30 11.01
CA LEU A 709 -12.19 9.89 11.48
C LEU A 709 -10.79 9.35 11.79
N GLY A 710 -9.76 10.21 11.78
CA GLY A 710 -8.37 9.79 11.90
C GLY A 710 -7.77 9.28 10.59
N PHE A 711 -8.42 9.48 9.44
CA PHE A 711 -8.00 9.00 8.13
C PHE A 711 -7.47 10.13 7.23
N GLY A 712 -6.47 9.79 6.41
CA GLY A 712 -5.80 10.74 5.53
C GLY A 712 -4.69 11.53 6.23
N ALA A 713 -3.59 11.79 5.54
CA ALA A 713 -2.49 12.61 6.03
C ALA A 713 -1.81 13.37 4.89
N GLY A 714 -1.20 14.51 5.21
CA GLY A 714 -0.74 15.51 4.25
C GLY A 714 0.50 15.15 3.42
N PHE A 715 0.66 13.92 2.95
CA PHE A 715 1.82 13.50 2.16
C PHE A 715 1.90 14.13 0.77
N LYS A 716 0.78 14.61 0.25
CA LYS A 716 0.67 15.07 -1.15
C LYS A 716 0.11 16.49 -1.27
N SER A 717 0.03 17.21 -0.16
CA SER A 717 -0.62 18.51 -0.13
C SER A 717 -0.02 19.47 0.92
N VAL A 718 1.33 19.45 1.07
CA VAL A 718 2.03 20.40 1.94
C VAL A 718 2.79 21.43 1.10
N PHE A 719 2.93 22.65 1.64
CA PHE A 719 3.70 23.68 0.97
C PHE A 719 5.21 23.49 1.16
N CYS A 720 6.00 24.09 0.25
CA CYS A 720 7.47 24.05 0.32
C CYS A 720 8.13 25.22 -0.41
N SER A 721 9.43 25.36 -0.19
CA SER A 721 10.37 26.11 -1.03
C SER A 721 11.33 25.16 -1.71
N ILE A 722 11.96 25.62 -2.79
CA ILE A 722 13.02 24.93 -3.50
C ILE A 722 14.24 25.81 -3.66
N THR A 723 15.43 25.24 -3.48
CA THR A 723 16.69 25.95 -3.61
C THR A 723 17.74 25.07 -4.29
N LYS A 724 18.45 25.62 -5.28
CA LYS A 724 19.58 24.92 -5.87
C LYS A 724 20.69 24.75 -4.85
N VAL A 725 21.27 23.54 -4.77
CA VAL A 725 22.42 23.20 -3.94
C VAL A 725 23.50 22.49 -4.74
N ASP A 726 24.74 22.46 -4.23
CA ASP A 726 25.85 21.93 -5.00
C ASP A 726 25.92 20.39 -4.97
N ASP A 727 25.46 19.77 -3.88
CA ASP A 727 25.60 18.33 -3.66
C ASP A 727 24.52 17.72 -2.75
N LEU A 728 24.60 16.41 -2.51
CA LEU A 728 23.82 15.66 -1.54
C LEU A 728 24.54 15.64 -0.17
N HIS A 729 24.60 16.78 0.52
CA HIS A 729 25.23 16.91 1.84
C HIS A 729 26.68 16.40 1.86
N GLY A 730 27.46 16.66 0.81
CA GLY A 730 28.85 16.22 0.67
C GLY A 730 29.03 14.74 0.30
N LEU A 731 27.95 13.96 0.15
CA LEU A 731 28.04 12.56 -0.24
C LEU A 731 28.13 12.40 -1.77
N LYS A 732 29.01 11.52 -2.20
CA LYS A 732 29.05 11.05 -3.60
C LYS A 732 28.25 9.75 -3.69
N VAL A 733 27.16 9.79 -4.44
CA VAL A 733 26.34 8.62 -4.73
C VAL A 733 26.87 7.95 -5.99
N LYS A 734 27.16 6.66 -5.93
CA LYS A 734 27.57 5.86 -7.09
C LYS A 734 26.37 5.58 -8.00
N LYS A 735 26.59 5.53 -9.29
CA LYS A 735 25.60 5.01 -10.24
C LYS A 735 25.55 3.51 -10.15
N SER A 736 24.37 2.93 -10.34
CA SER A 736 24.17 1.49 -10.27
C SER A 736 25.01 0.71 -11.28
N LEU A 737 25.23 1.26 -12.49
CA LEU A 737 26.13 0.65 -13.47
C LEU A 737 27.59 0.54 -13.00
N ASP A 738 28.06 1.46 -12.18
CA ASP A 738 29.42 1.39 -11.63
C ASP A 738 29.48 0.33 -10.53
N ILE A 739 28.43 0.22 -9.72
CA ILE A 739 28.29 -0.83 -8.70
C ILE A 739 28.24 -2.23 -9.35
N ILE A 740 27.49 -2.37 -10.45
CA ILE A 740 27.41 -3.64 -11.22
C ILE A 740 28.79 -4.02 -11.75
N LYS A 741 29.51 -3.10 -12.36
CA LYS A 741 30.86 -3.34 -12.89
C LYS A 741 31.86 -3.73 -11.80
N GLU A 742 31.80 -3.08 -10.64
CA GLU A 742 32.68 -3.42 -9.49
C GLU A 742 32.38 -4.85 -8.99
N ARG A 743 31.11 -5.20 -8.86
CA ARG A 743 30.68 -6.56 -8.48
C ARG A 743 31.15 -7.61 -9.48
N ASP A 744 30.93 -7.38 -10.77
CA ASP A 744 31.28 -8.33 -11.81
C ASP A 744 32.80 -8.52 -11.90
N ALA A 745 33.57 -7.47 -11.65
CA ALA A 745 35.02 -7.55 -11.57
C ALA A 745 35.51 -8.37 -10.36
N LEU A 746 34.85 -8.24 -9.20
CA LEU A 746 35.15 -9.06 -7.99
C LEU A 746 34.81 -10.52 -8.24
N ASN A 747 33.62 -10.82 -8.78
CA ASN A 747 33.20 -12.17 -9.10
C ASN A 747 34.18 -12.86 -10.09
N ALA A 748 34.68 -12.14 -11.08
CA ALA A 748 35.66 -12.65 -12.02
C ALA A 748 37.02 -12.96 -11.36
N GLN A 749 37.43 -12.18 -10.35
CA GLN A 749 38.65 -12.43 -9.58
C GLN A 749 38.54 -13.65 -8.66
N GLU A 750 37.34 -13.92 -8.13
CA GLU A 750 37.04 -15.06 -7.27
C GLU A 750 36.73 -16.36 -8.06
N GLY A 751 36.73 -16.30 -9.40
CA GLY A 751 36.43 -17.43 -10.26
C GLY A 751 34.96 -17.86 -10.25
N VAL A 752 34.09 -16.97 -9.79
CA VAL A 752 32.64 -17.15 -9.84
C VAL A 752 32.16 -16.75 -11.24
N GLU A 753 32.05 -17.71 -12.14
CA GLU A 753 31.36 -17.48 -13.42
C GLU A 753 29.86 -17.37 -13.16
N ILE A 754 29.38 -16.14 -13.05
CA ILE A 754 27.94 -15.83 -13.18
C ILE A 754 27.69 -15.64 -14.68
N ASN A 755 27.52 -16.74 -15.39
CA ASN A 755 27.09 -16.73 -16.78
C ASN A 755 25.59 -16.41 -16.85
N PHE A 756 25.27 -15.12 -16.83
CA PHE A 756 23.98 -14.64 -17.34
C PHE A 756 24.09 -14.45 -18.87
N GLU A 757 24.30 -15.51 -19.62
CA GLU A 757 24.07 -15.50 -21.06
C GLU A 757 22.54 -15.44 -21.32
N ARG A 758 21.97 -14.27 -21.05
CA ARG A 758 20.59 -13.92 -21.49
C ARG A 758 20.47 -13.82 -23.01
N SER A 759 21.58 -13.82 -23.74
CA SER A 759 21.58 -13.55 -25.18
C SER A 759 21.03 -14.70 -26.04
N ASP A 760 21.15 -15.95 -25.59
CA ASP A 760 20.84 -17.10 -26.45
C ASP A 760 19.41 -17.65 -26.24
N LEU A 761 18.79 -17.45 -25.09
CA LEU A 761 17.40 -17.88 -24.82
C LEU A 761 16.35 -16.96 -25.49
N HIS A 762 16.63 -15.67 -25.63
CA HIS A 762 15.72 -14.75 -26.32
C HIS A 762 15.82 -14.77 -27.86
N ALA A 763 16.86 -15.37 -28.43
CA ALA A 763 16.98 -15.53 -29.87
C ALA A 763 16.08 -16.66 -30.42
N ALA A 764 15.74 -17.64 -29.61
CA ALA A 764 14.96 -18.82 -30.04
C ALA A 764 13.44 -18.53 -30.13
N HIS A 765 12.92 -17.51 -29.49
CA HIS A 765 11.48 -17.19 -29.45
C HIS A 765 11.06 -15.99 -30.32
N ARG A 766 11.93 -15.47 -31.20
CA ARG A 766 11.58 -14.37 -32.13
C ARG A 766 11.07 -14.85 -33.51
N VAL A 767 10.77 -16.12 -33.66
CA VAL A 767 10.15 -16.64 -34.88
C VAL A 767 8.87 -17.36 -34.49
N HIS A 768 7.78 -16.58 -34.33
CA HIS A 768 6.45 -16.92 -34.88
C HIS A 768 5.47 -15.81 -34.55
#